data_049fa7279774b7b3bea9f5ddd3164176
#
_entry.id   049fa7279774b7b3bea9f5ddd3164176
#
_cell.length_a   1.000
_cell.length_b   1.000
_cell.length_c   1.000
_cell.angle_alpha   90.00
_cell.angle_beta   90.00
_cell.angle_gamma   90.00
#
_symmetry.space_group_name_H-M   'P 1'
#
loop_
_entity.id
_entity.type
_entity.pdbx_description
1 polymer ?
#
loop_
_entity_poly.entity_id
_entity_poly.type
_entity_poly.pdbx_seq_one_letter_code
_entity_poly.pdbx_strand_id
1 'polypeptide(L)'
;MTGKTDKNAKRTHDYDFSYTQNRELSWLRFDNRVLDEAIDETVPLFERLKFSAIFESNLDEFFMVRVGGLSDLATLKHQPKDNKSNLTPAEQVDLVLKQMPELCDRWCNVFSSLEKKLETFGVHRAQCSNFTPEERTFVTRYFQAYVSPVISPLVIDPRHPFPNLRNGALYIICSIEGGEDESNLLGLIEIPSSMNRVVEIPQEGGDLRYVLLEDIIMSSLDTCFGSYRPLDRALIRVTRNADIDPDGEGVEEEEDYRLHMKKVLKMRLRLKPVMLSVSGDLQKSTIKTVRRALGLHARSVLHCTIPLDLGYVFGLEGKLPAATRTQLLFPPFQPQPNATIDAGRSMREQVLEGDKLLFYPYESMGPFLNLVHEAAFDDDCISIRITLYRVAKQSHLCESLISAAENGKEVTVLMELRARFDEQNNIEWAERLEEAGCTVIYGSEGFKCHSKICQLTYREGMALTRLTLLGTGNFNEKTAKLYSDFMLMTAHPGIGEDANLFFRNLSLGNLRGDYRYLGVAPAGLKPLIMRGLNREIDRALAGEPARVFFKLNSLTDREVIDKIAEASCAGVTVDMIIRGISCLKPGIPGKTENVHVRSIVGRFLEHARVYAFGVDSDMIYLSSADMMTRNTEHRVEIAYPVLDPTCRDLVREYMAAQLKDNVKARELTSEGTWSKVEMLEGAKPFNSQEYLLKLACRKARIAAASASKTTSKAATRPANAASAPAPAPAAVPAAPAPAPAAAPSTVPAATEADHAPAPAITAVADTQTTSPSENDDAARNTTASVSEPHEETKATTAAETAPEQTGSSAPYTSSPASAAAEETPVKPVYLENSSDRYEAKHAAPTAAKTAASGPAKSERTTLAKRKPGRLQIGLGLIGLGLKTLITGKGPKKQ
;
A
#
# COMPACT_ATOMS: atom_id res chain seq x y z
N MET A 1 -52.10 -4.56 -30.85
CA MET A 1 -51.61 -4.91 -29.51
C MET A 1 -50.28 -5.62 -29.67
N THR A 2 -49.20 -4.86 -29.64
CA THR A 2 -47.85 -5.40 -29.74
C THR A 2 -47.15 -5.10 -28.40
N GLY A 3 -46.90 -6.17 -27.62
CA GLY A 3 -46.27 -6.11 -26.32
C GLY A 3 -44.83 -5.61 -26.44
N LYS A 4 -44.53 -4.48 -25.80
CA LYS A 4 -43.18 -4.06 -25.48
C LYS A 4 -42.65 -4.97 -24.37
N THR A 5 -41.76 -5.87 -24.73
CA THR A 5 -40.95 -6.60 -23.76
C THR A 5 -39.92 -5.62 -23.16
N ASP A 6 -40.09 -5.38 -21.89
CA ASP A 6 -39.21 -4.59 -21.04
C ASP A 6 -37.86 -5.32 -20.90
N LYS A 7 -36.83 -4.92 -21.63
CA LYS A 7 -35.49 -5.52 -21.67
C LYS A 7 -34.59 -5.09 -20.50
N ASN A 8 -35.12 -4.47 -19.46
CA ASN A 8 -34.35 -3.94 -18.33
C ASN A 8 -34.73 -4.54 -16.95
N ALA A 9 -35.20 -5.76 -16.90
CA ALA A 9 -35.24 -6.48 -15.64
C ALA A 9 -33.78 -6.88 -15.31
N LYS A 10 -33.07 -6.09 -14.47
CA LYS A 10 -31.86 -6.55 -13.78
C LYS A 10 -32.20 -7.87 -13.10
N ARG A 11 -31.62 -8.98 -13.58
CA ARG A 11 -31.64 -10.25 -12.86
C ARG A 11 -31.10 -9.97 -11.45
N THR A 12 -31.96 -10.02 -10.44
CA THR A 12 -31.55 -10.11 -9.05
C THR A 12 -30.88 -11.47 -8.91
N HIS A 13 -29.54 -11.49 -8.90
CA HIS A 13 -28.80 -12.68 -8.53
C HIS A 13 -29.11 -12.97 -7.07
N ASP A 14 -29.75 -14.11 -6.81
CA ASP A 14 -29.93 -14.59 -5.45
C ASP A 14 -28.61 -15.21 -4.97
N TYR A 15 -27.79 -14.41 -4.29
CA TYR A 15 -26.48 -14.82 -3.81
C TYR A 15 -26.61 -15.67 -2.55
N ASP A 16 -25.90 -16.78 -2.48
CA ASP A 16 -25.70 -17.54 -1.25
C ASP A 16 -24.61 -16.88 -0.39
N PHE A 17 -25.00 -16.36 0.78
CA PHE A 17 -24.10 -15.66 1.71
C PHE A 17 -23.53 -16.58 2.79
N SER A 18 -23.84 -17.89 2.82
CA SER A 18 -23.39 -18.82 3.86
C SER A 18 -21.89 -18.96 3.94
N TYR A 19 -21.21 -18.99 2.78
CA TYR A 19 -19.75 -19.14 2.65
C TYR A 19 -19.01 -17.84 2.33
N THR A 20 -19.67 -16.69 2.51
CA THR A 20 -19.02 -15.40 2.30
C THR A 20 -19.10 -14.50 3.52
N GLN A 21 -18.26 -13.48 3.57
CA GLN A 21 -18.23 -12.50 4.65
C GLN A 21 -17.97 -11.09 4.12
N ASN A 22 -18.34 -10.08 4.94
CA ASN A 22 -18.14 -8.68 4.60
C ASN A 22 -16.65 -8.36 4.45
N ARG A 23 -16.34 -7.59 3.43
CA ARG A 23 -14.98 -7.19 3.08
C ARG A 23 -14.30 -6.32 4.14
N GLU A 24 -15.03 -5.34 4.69
CA GLU A 24 -14.46 -4.36 5.61
C GLU A 24 -14.18 -4.98 6.99
N LEU A 25 -15.04 -5.88 7.44
CA LEU A 25 -14.81 -6.67 8.65
C LEU A 25 -13.63 -7.63 8.48
N SER A 26 -13.49 -8.26 7.30
CA SER A 26 -12.30 -9.08 6.99
C SER A 26 -11.02 -8.23 7.00
N TRP A 27 -11.10 -6.97 6.56
CA TRP A 27 -9.96 -6.04 6.60
C TRP A 27 -9.57 -5.67 8.03
N LEU A 28 -10.53 -5.34 8.91
CA LEU A 28 -10.23 -5.06 10.33
C LEU A 28 -9.55 -6.25 11.01
N ARG A 29 -10.00 -7.48 10.71
CA ARG A 29 -9.35 -8.70 11.21
C ARG A 29 -7.94 -8.89 10.66
N PHE A 30 -7.67 -8.44 9.44
CA PHE A 30 -6.30 -8.40 8.91
C PHE A 30 -5.43 -7.44 9.70
N ASP A 31 -5.88 -6.21 9.90
CA ASP A 31 -5.08 -5.21 10.60
C ASP A 31 -4.86 -5.59 12.06
N ASN A 32 -5.85 -6.26 12.68
CA ASN A 32 -5.69 -6.86 14.01
C ASN A 32 -4.56 -7.91 14.06
N ARG A 33 -4.30 -8.67 12.94
CA ARG A 33 -3.15 -9.58 12.85
C ARG A 33 -1.81 -8.85 12.71
N VAL A 34 -1.80 -7.64 12.11
CA VAL A 34 -0.62 -6.77 12.14
C VAL A 34 -0.29 -6.35 13.58
N LEU A 35 -1.33 -6.03 14.36
CA LEU A 35 -1.17 -5.75 15.78
C LEU A 35 -0.72 -6.98 16.60
N ASP A 36 -1.07 -8.21 16.18
CA ASP A 36 -0.57 -9.46 16.80
C ASP A 36 0.96 -9.56 16.73
N GLU A 37 1.61 -9.05 15.65
CA GLU A 37 3.07 -9.01 15.57
C GLU A 37 3.70 -8.07 16.59
N ALA A 38 2.98 -7.01 17.00
CA ALA A 38 3.40 -6.14 18.10
C ALA A 38 3.34 -6.84 19.47
N ILE A 39 2.56 -7.90 19.60
CA ILE A 39 2.42 -8.70 20.84
C ILE A 39 3.38 -9.88 20.86
N ASP A 40 3.70 -10.46 19.70
CA ASP A 40 4.51 -11.67 19.57
C ASP A 40 5.93 -11.47 20.11
N GLU A 41 6.29 -12.18 21.19
CA GLU A 41 7.59 -12.06 21.85
C GLU A 41 8.75 -12.66 21.05
N THR A 42 8.48 -13.39 19.97
CA THR A 42 9.51 -13.83 19.02
C THR A 42 10.02 -12.70 18.11
N VAL A 43 9.30 -11.57 18.06
CA VAL A 43 9.68 -10.36 17.33
C VAL A 43 10.53 -9.46 18.24
N PRO A 44 11.66 -8.91 17.77
CA PRO A 44 12.48 -7.98 18.56
C PRO A 44 11.67 -6.75 19.03
N LEU A 45 11.96 -6.26 20.23
CA LEU A 45 11.07 -5.34 20.94
C LEU A 45 10.78 -4.03 20.18
N PHE A 46 11.78 -3.43 19.52
CA PHE A 46 11.55 -2.20 18.77
C PHE A 46 10.83 -2.45 17.43
N GLU A 47 11.01 -3.63 16.83
CA GLU A 47 10.21 -4.04 15.67
C GLU A 47 8.73 -4.19 16.04
N ARG A 48 8.44 -4.70 17.24
CA ARG A 48 7.07 -4.74 17.79
C ARG A 48 6.46 -3.34 17.88
N LEU A 49 7.23 -2.33 18.30
CA LEU A 49 6.78 -0.94 18.33
C LEU A 49 6.50 -0.42 16.91
N LYS A 50 7.35 -0.76 15.92
CA LYS A 50 7.11 -0.44 14.51
C LYS A 50 5.82 -1.09 13.97
N PHE A 51 5.50 -2.34 14.35
CA PHE A 51 4.24 -2.98 13.98
C PHE A 51 3.02 -2.24 14.54
N SER A 52 3.11 -1.68 15.74
CA SER A 52 2.05 -0.81 16.30
C SER A 52 1.86 0.47 15.47
N ALA A 53 2.94 1.06 14.95
CA ALA A 53 2.87 2.20 14.05
C ALA A 53 2.34 1.83 12.64
N ILE A 54 2.67 0.64 12.13
CA ILE A 54 2.13 0.12 10.86
C ILE A 54 0.62 -0.10 10.98
N PHE A 55 0.14 -0.63 12.11
CA PHE A 55 -1.28 -0.80 12.40
C PHE A 55 -2.03 0.55 12.28
N GLU A 56 -1.53 1.62 12.92
CA GLU A 56 -2.14 2.95 12.80
C GLU A 56 -2.16 3.47 11.37
N SER A 57 -1.03 3.39 10.67
CA SER A 57 -0.93 3.83 9.27
C SER A 57 -1.89 3.10 8.34
N ASN A 58 -2.06 1.79 8.53
CA ASN A 58 -3.03 0.99 7.79
C ASN A 58 -4.47 1.43 8.10
N LEU A 59 -4.77 1.67 9.39
CA LEU A 59 -6.09 2.11 9.84
C LEU A 59 -6.45 3.47 9.25
N ASP A 60 -5.51 4.41 9.22
CA ASP A 60 -5.69 5.71 8.58
C ASP A 60 -6.03 5.57 7.09
N GLU A 61 -5.25 4.78 6.34
CA GLU A 61 -5.54 4.52 4.92
C GLU A 61 -6.92 3.89 4.73
N PHE A 62 -7.29 2.95 5.59
CA PHE A 62 -8.60 2.32 5.55
C PHE A 62 -9.74 3.33 5.74
N PHE A 63 -9.61 4.23 6.73
CA PHE A 63 -10.61 5.28 6.95
C PHE A 63 -10.63 6.28 5.79
N MET A 64 -9.47 6.75 5.33
CA MET A 64 -9.37 7.70 4.22
C MET A 64 -10.01 7.17 2.93
N VAL A 65 -9.82 5.87 2.64
CA VAL A 65 -10.18 5.30 1.34
C VAL A 65 -11.50 4.53 1.41
N ARG A 66 -11.62 3.61 2.38
CA ARG A 66 -12.77 2.67 2.40
C ARG A 66 -13.96 3.21 3.15
N VAL A 67 -13.74 3.67 4.38
CA VAL A 67 -14.80 4.29 5.18
C VAL A 67 -15.25 5.59 4.53
N GLY A 68 -14.31 6.36 3.96
CA GLY A 68 -14.62 7.56 3.20
C GLY A 68 -15.56 7.29 2.02
N GLY A 69 -15.17 6.39 1.11
CA GLY A 69 -16.02 6.03 -0.03
C GLY A 69 -17.36 5.41 0.35
N LEU A 70 -17.40 4.54 1.39
CA LEU A 70 -18.67 4.00 1.91
C LEU A 70 -19.55 5.09 2.52
N SER A 71 -18.97 6.09 3.20
CA SER A 71 -19.70 7.21 3.78
C SER A 71 -20.33 8.09 2.70
N ASP A 72 -19.69 8.27 1.55
CA ASP A 72 -20.27 8.98 0.42
C ASP A 72 -21.41 8.17 -0.21
N LEU A 73 -21.22 6.86 -0.42
CA LEU A 73 -22.28 5.98 -0.92
C LEU A 73 -23.47 5.88 0.04
N ALA A 74 -23.25 6.00 1.34
CA ALA A 74 -24.32 6.00 2.35
C ALA A 74 -25.23 7.21 2.25
N THR A 75 -24.84 8.29 1.57
CA THR A 75 -25.70 9.48 1.34
C THR A 75 -26.69 9.29 0.19
N LEU A 76 -26.54 8.24 -0.63
CA LEU A 76 -27.40 7.97 -1.77
C LEU A 76 -28.81 7.52 -1.32
N LYS A 77 -29.86 7.96 -2.01
CA LYS A 77 -31.24 7.53 -1.77
C LYS A 77 -31.45 6.03 -1.95
N HIS A 78 -30.78 5.46 -2.92
CA HIS A 78 -30.78 4.04 -3.22
C HIS A 78 -29.36 3.49 -3.06
N GLN A 79 -29.08 2.98 -1.86
CA GLN A 79 -27.78 2.44 -1.52
C GLN A 79 -27.59 1.05 -2.17
N PRO A 80 -26.49 0.82 -2.90
CA PRO A 80 -26.16 -0.50 -3.42
C PRO A 80 -25.89 -1.47 -2.29
N LYS A 81 -26.33 -2.73 -2.38
CA LYS A 81 -26.00 -3.77 -1.42
C LYS A 81 -24.74 -4.51 -1.85
N ASP A 82 -23.87 -4.81 -0.87
CA ASP A 82 -22.69 -5.63 -1.11
C ASP A 82 -23.05 -7.06 -1.46
N ASN A 83 -22.48 -7.60 -2.54
CA ASN A 83 -22.79 -8.94 -3.06
C ASN A 83 -22.12 -10.09 -2.26
N LYS A 84 -21.48 -9.82 -1.12
CA LYS A 84 -20.85 -10.79 -0.22
C LYS A 84 -21.51 -10.84 1.16
N SER A 85 -22.20 -9.78 1.56
CA SER A 85 -22.82 -9.67 2.89
C SER A 85 -24.25 -9.16 2.86
N ASN A 86 -24.77 -8.73 1.71
CA ASN A 86 -26.07 -8.09 1.52
C ASN A 86 -26.28 -6.80 2.33
N LEU A 87 -25.20 -6.21 2.86
CA LEU A 87 -25.24 -4.99 3.66
C LEU A 87 -25.18 -3.74 2.77
N THR A 88 -25.90 -2.70 3.16
CA THR A 88 -25.81 -1.37 2.57
C THR A 88 -24.52 -0.67 3.02
N PRO A 89 -24.02 0.36 2.32
CA PRO A 89 -22.87 1.16 2.75
C PRO A 89 -23.01 1.72 4.17
N ALA A 90 -24.19 2.21 4.53
CA ALA A 90 -24.46 2.73 5.89
C ALA A 90 -24.33 1.66 6.97
N GLU A 91 -24.87 0.44 6.72
CA GLU A 91 -24.74 -0.69 7.64
C GLU A 91 -23.28 -1.14 7.78
N GLN A 92 -22.51 -1.15 6.68
CA GLN A 92 -21.09 -1.49 6.71
C GLN A 92 -20.28 -0.49 7.54
N VAL A 93 -20.51 0.82 7.36
CA VAL A 93 -19.86 1.87 8.18
C VAL A 93 -20.22 1.72 9.66
N ASP A 94 -21.49 1.45 9.98
CA ASP A 94 -21.93 1.27 11.37
C ASP A 94 -21.26 0.06 12.03
N LEU A 95 -21.12 -1.06 11.30
CA LEU A 95 -20.41 -2.25 11.78
C LEU A 95 -18.91 -2.01 12.02
N VAL A 96 -18.25 -1.28 11.12
CA VAL A 96 -16.84 -0.88 11.30
C VAL A 96 -16.70 -0.04 12.57
N LEU A 97 -17.51 1.03 12.69
CA LEU A 97 -17.42 1.93 13.83
C LEU A 97 -17.77 1.28 15.17
N LYS A 98 -18.57 0.20 15.18
CA LYS A 98 -18.83 -0.59 16.39
C LYS A 98 -17.62 -1.36 16.91
N GLN A 99 -16.71 -1.78 16.03
CA GLN A 99 -15.52 -2.54 16.42
C GLN A 99 -14.35 -1.63 16.86
N MET A 100 -14.40 -0.35 16.50
CA MET A 100 -13.29 0.56 16.72
C MET A 100 -12.90 0.79 18.19
N PRO A 101 -13.83 0.93 19.16
CA PRO A 101 -13.44 1.17 20.55
C PRO A 101 -12.56 0.03 21.12
N GLU A 102 -13.00 -1.22 20.98
CA GLU A 102 -12.26 -2.40 21.47
C GLU A 102 -10.87 -2.52 20.79
N LEU A 103 -10.82 -2.28 19.49
CA LEU A 103 -9.58 -2.34 18.72
C LEU A 103 -8.61 -1.21 19.12
N CYS A 104 -9.13 -0.01 19.37
CA CYS A 104 -8.35 1.14 19.84
C CYS A 104 -7.80 0.91 21.25
N ASP A 105 -8.61 0.40 22.18
CA ASP A 105 -8.18 0.08 23.54
C ASP A 105 -7.08 -0.98 23.53
N ARG A 106 -7.24 -2.03 22.72
CA ARG A 106 -6.21 -3.06 22.53
C ARG A 106 -4.89 -2.45 22.03
N TRP A 107 -4.96 -1.61 21.00
CA TRP A 107 -3.79 -0.96 20.41
C TRP A 107 -3.07 -0.05 21.42
N CYS A 108 -3.82 0.80 22.15
CA CYS A 108 -3.28 1.67 23.19
C CYS A 108 -2.56 0.87 24.30
N ASN A 109 -3.16 -0.24 24.76
CA ASN A 109 -2.57 -1.10 25.78
C ASN A 109 -1.27 -1.77 25.29
N VAL A 110 -1.25 -2.26 24.05
CA VAL A 110 -0.06 -2.85 23.42
C VAL A 110 1.06 -1.82 23.33
N PHE A 111 0.80 -0.65 22.78
CA PHE A 111 1.81 0.40 22.62
C PHE A 111 2.40 0.82 23.98
N SER A 112 1.56 1.11 24.97
CA SER A 112 2.01 1.51 26.32
C SER A 112 2.85 0.43 27.00
N SER A 113 2.49 -0.85 26.81
CA SER A 113 3.29 -1.97 27.31
C SER A 113 4.67 -2.06 26.65
N LEU A 114 4.74 -1.76 25.34
CA LEU A 114 6.00 -1.77 24.60
C LEU A 114 6.90 -0.61 25.01
N GLU A 115 6.36 0.60 25.17
CA GLU A 115 7.12 1.75 25.67
C GLU A 115 7.75 1.44 27.04
N LYS A 116 6.94 0.89 27.98
CA LYS A 116 7.44 0.51 29.31
C LYS A 116 8.54 -0.56 29.26
N LYS A 117 8.45 -1.53 28.35
CA LYS A 117 9.49 -2.53 28.15
C LYS A 117 10.77 -1.90 27.56
N LEU A 118 10.65 -0.92 26.67
CA LEU A 118 11.78 -0.24 26.05
C LEU A 118 12.59 0.61 27.05
N GLU A 119 11.97 1.08 28.13
CA GLU A 119 12.68 1.78 29.22
C GLU A 119 13.80 0.91 29.83
N THR A 120 13.61 -0.40 29.91
CA THR A 120 14.64 -1.33 30.42
C THR A 120 15.83 -1.51 29.47
N PHE A 121 15.73 -0.97 28.24
CA PHE A 121 16.77 -0.97 27.22
C PHE A 121 17.33 0.43 26.98
N GLY A 122 17.06 1.39 27.88
CA GLY A 122 17.56 2.76 27.76
C GLY A 122 16.85 3.60 26.70
N VAL A 123 15.58 3.30 26.40
CA VAL A 123 14.76 4.11 25.48
C VAL A 123 13.57 4.68 26.24
N HIS A 124 13.58 5.99 26.49
CA HIS A 124 12.64 6.67 27.39
C HIS A 124 11.94 7.83 26.67
N ARG A 125 10.61 7.83 26.67
CA ARG A 125 9.83 8.99 26.25
C ARG A 125 9.40 9.81 27.48
N ALA A 126 9.89 11.04 27.56
CA ALA A 126 9.45 11.99 28.55
C ALA A 126 8.06 12.58 28.15
N GLN A 127 7.16 12.68 29.10
CA GLN A 127 5.80 13.20 28.90
C GLN A 127 5.55 14.44 29.76
N CYS A 128 4.74 15.38 29.29
CA CYS A 128 4.50 16.64 30.00
C CYS A 128 3.93 16.46 31.41
N SER A 129 3.25 15.34 31.66
CA SER A 129 2.68 14.98 32.96
C SER A 129 3.72 14.61 34.02
N ASN A 130 4.92 14.16 33.63
CA ASN A 130 5.92 13.60 34.53
C ASN A 130 7.36 14.06 34.27
N PHE A 131 7.56 15.26 33.73
CA PHE A 131 8.90 15.83 33.56
C PHE A 131 9.64 15.96 34.90
N THR A 132 10.90 15.55 34.94
CA THR A 132 11.81 15.90 36.03
C THR A 132 12.07 17.41 36.05
N PRO A 133 12.61 18.00 37.15
CA PRO A 133 12.95 19.41 37.17
C PRO A 133 13.92 19.84 36.07
N GLU A 134 14.91 18.99 35.76
CA GLU A 134 15.91 19.19 34.70
C GLU A 134 15.25 19.18 33.32
N GLU A 135 14.40 18.18 33.06
CA GLU A 135 13.63 18.06 31.82
C GLU A 135 12.69 19.25 31.64
N ARG A 136 12.00 19.65 32.68
CA ARG A 136 11.14 20.84 32.63
C ARG A 136 11.93 22.09 32.29
N THR A 137 13.13 22.24 32.83
CA THR A 137 14.02 23.36 32.54
C THR A 137 14.47 23.33 31.08
N PHE A 138 14.89 22.16 30.58
CA PHE A 138 15.26 21.95 29.17
C PHE A 138 14.10 22.25 28.22
N VAL A 139 12.93 21.65 28.48
CA VAL A 139 11.73 21.79 27.65
C VAL A 139 11.25 23.23 27.61
N THR A 140 11.26 23.96 28.75
CA THR A 140 10.88 25.37 28.82
C THR A 140 11.81 26.25 27.98
N ARG A 141 13.13 26.02 28.07
CA ARG A 141 14.11 26.75 27.25
C ARG A 141 13.95 26.44 25.78
N TYR A 142 13.77 25.17 25.43
CA TYR A 142 13.55 24.75 24.06
C TYR A 142 12.27 25.36 23.47
N PHE A 143 11.19 25.35 24.24
CA PHE A 143 9.93 26.00 23.85
C PHE A 143 10.14 27.49 23.55
N GLN A 144 10.75 28.22 24.46
CA GLN A 144 10.96 29.66 24.30
C GLN A 144 11.87 30.01 23.12
N ALA A 145 12.96 29.25 22.93
CA ALA A 145 13.95 29.54 21.92
C ALA A 145 13.52 29.12 20.50
N TYR A 146 12.84 28.00 20.35
CA TYR A 146 12.62 27.37 19.04
C TYR A 146 11.16 27.20 18.67
N VAL A 147 10.27 26.93 19.63
CA VAL A 147 8.88 26.55 19.34
C VAL A 147 7.97 27.78 19.35
N SER A 148 8.02 28.60 20.39
CA SER A 148 7.18 29.78 20.56
C SER A 148 7.21 30.75 19.37
N PRO A 149 8.34 31.01 18.71
CA PRO A 149 8.38 31.89 17.53
C PRO A 149 7.71 31.32 16.27
N VAL A 150 7.44 30.01 16.23
CA VAL A 150 6.94 29.29 15.04
C VAL A 150 5.47 28.97 15.14
N ILE A 151 4.94 28.72 16.34
CA ILE A 151 3.54 28.37 16.54
C ILE A 151 2.62 29.59 16.38
N SER A 152 1.40 29.36 15.93
CA SER A 152 0.36 30.38 15.78
C SER A 152 -0.90 29.93 16.54
N PRO A 153 -1.01 30.25 17.83
CA PRO A 153 -2.21 29.96 18.61
C PRO A 153 -3.42 30.70 18.04
N LEU A 154 -4.54 30.01 17.94
CA LEU A 154 -5.80 30.53 17.42
C LEU A 154 -6.89 30.40 18.50
N VAL A 155 -7.57 31.48 18.78
CA VAL A 155 -8.79 31.46 19.62
C VAL A 155 -10.01 31.45 18.70
N ILE A 156 -10.86 30.46 18.87
CA ILE A 156 -12.07 30.23 18.06
C ILE A 156 -13.29 30.64 18.90
N ASP A 157 -13.98 31.66 18.45
CA ASP A 157 -15.22 32.17 18.97
C ASP A 157 -16.40 31.49 18.21
N PRO A 158 -17.54 31.19 18.86
CA PRO A 158 -18.72 30.62 18.20
C PRO A 158 -19.26 31.38 16.99
N ARG A 159 -18.95 32.70 16.90
CA ARG A 159 -19.34 33.58 15.77
C ARG A 159 -18.49 33.39 14.52
N HIS A 160 -17.32 32.78 14.64
CA HIS A 160 -16.41 32.53 13.53
C HIS A 160 -16.55 31.09 13.03
N PRO A 161 -16.38 30.83 11.72
CA PRO A 161 -16.38 29.47 11.21
C PRO A 161 -15.20 28.66 11.77
N PHE A 162 -15.47 27.44 12.16
CA PHE A 162 -14.42 26.52 12.63
C PHE A 162 -13.36 26.31 11.52
N PRO A 163 -12.06 26.40 11.83
CA PRO A 163 -11.00 26.31 10.83
C PRO A 163 -10.99 24.95 10.14
N ASN A 164 -10.56 24.94 8.87
CA ASN A 164 -10.41 23.71 8.12
C ASN A 164 -9.14 22.95 8.55
N LEU A 165 -9.26 22.02 9.48
CA LEU A 165 -8.14 21.21 9.94
C LEU A 165 -7.60 20.35 8.78
N ARG A 166 -6.29 20.33 8.57
CA ARG A 166 -5.62 19.55 7.52
C ARG A 166 -5.71 18.05 7.82
N ASN A 167 -5.85 17.23 6.79
CA ASN A 167 -5.85 15.79 6.92
C ASN A 167 -4.55 15.27 7.55
N GLY A 168 -4.66 14.48 8.61
CA GLY A 168 -3.53 13.87 9.30
C GLY A 168 -2.67 14.82 10.13
N ALA A 169 -2.86 16.15 10.07
CA ALA A 169 -2.12 17.09 10.90
C ALA A 169 -2.55 16.99 12.37
N LEU A 170 -1.60 17.23 13.25
CA LEU A 170 -1.79 17.22 14.69
C LEU A 170 -2.12 18.63 15.19
N TYR A 171 -3.08 18.73 16.08
CA TYR A 171 -3.48 19.98 16.71
C TYR A 171 -3.63 19.78 18.21
N ILE A 172 -3.15 20.74 18.99
CA ILE A 172 -3.54 20.86 20.40
C ILE A 172 -4.82 21.69 20.43
N ILE A 173 -5.81 21.20 21.15
CA ILE A 173 -7.08 21.90 21.38
C ILE A 173 -7.34 22.00 22.88
N CYS A 174 -7.91 23.12 23.31
CA CYS A 174 -8.35 23.35 24.68
C CYS A 174 -9.65 24.16 24.69
N SER A 175 -10.44 24.01 25.75
CA SER A 175 -11.44 25.00 26.11
C SER A 175 -10.74 26.12 26.85
N ILE A 176 -11.19 27.36 26.62
CA ILE A 176 -10.61 28.56 27.21
C ILE A 176 -11.69 29.21 28.07
N GLU A 177 -11.29 29.73 29.24
CA GLU A 177 -12.15 30.50 30.10
C GLU A 177 -12.67 31.70 29.32
N GLY A 178 -14.02 31.77 29.17
CA GLY A 178 -14.68 32.81 28.38
C GLY A 178 -14.63 34.15 29.09
N GLY A 179 -14.61 35.25 28.32
CA GLY A 179 -14.96 36.57 28.83
C GLY A 179 -16.46 36.68 29.11
N GLU A 180 -16.96 37.86 29.34
CA GLU A 180 -18.30 38.23 29.89
C GLU A 180 -19.50 37.52 29.24
N ASP A 181 -19.40 36.82 28.11
CA ASP A 181 -20.53 36.20 27.38
C ASP A 181 -20.69 34.67 27.59
N GLU A 182 -20.14 34.04 28.64
CA GLU A 182 -20.26 32.60 28.97
C GLU A 182 -20.07 31.64 27.76
N SER A 183 -19.65 32.12 26.58
CA SER A 183 -19.45 31.28 25.42
C SER A 183 -18.12 30.52 25.55
N ASN A 184 -18.17 29.19 25.47
CA ASN A 184 -16.98 28.34 25.47
C ASN A 184 -16.09 28.65 24.26
N LEU A 185 -15.05 29.45 24.46
CA LEU A 185 -14.00 29.70 23.49
C LEU A 185 -13.15 28.44 23.35
N LEU A 186 -12.62 28.19 22.16
CA LEU A 186 -11.69 27.10 21.90
C LEU A 186 -10.32 27.68 21.54
N GLY A 187 -9.27 27.17 22.19
CA GLY A 187 -7.89 27.37 21.77
C GLY A 187 -7.45 26.26 20.82
N LEU A 188 -6.77 26.61 19.76
CA LEU A 188 -6.24 25.66 18.78
C LEU A 188 -4.80 26.03 18.41
N ILE A 189 -3.89 25.06 18.45
CA ILE A 189 -2.50 25.20 18.00
C ILE A 189 -2.18 24.05 17.06
N GLU A 190 -1.77 24.34 15.83
CA GLU A 190 -1.25 23.33 14.92
C GLU A 190 0.18 22.98 15.29
N ILE A 191 0.53 21.67 15.34
CA ILE A 191 1.90 21.21 15.52
C ILE A 191 2.66 21.43 14.21
N PRO A 192 3.74 22.25 14.21
CA PRO A 192 4.47 22.58 12.99
C PRO A 192 5.15 21.37 12.37
N SER A 193 4.74 20.98 11.16
CA SER A 193 5.37 19.89 10.41
C SER A 193 6.78 20.22 9.87
N SER A 194 7.19 21.49 9.92
CA SER A 194 8.54 21.95 9.57
C SER A 194 9.57 21.69 10.66
N MET A 195 9.13 21.38 11.87
CA MET A 195 10.01 21.08 13.02
C MET A 195 10.15 19.58 13.22
N ASN A 196 11.29 19.15 13.77
CA ASN A 196 11.44 17.77 14.21
C ASN A 196 10.50 17.48 15.37
N ARG A 197 9.61 16.49 15.17
CA ARG A 197 8.65 16.10 16.21
C ARG A 197 9.30 15.44 17.42
N VAL A 198 10.45 14.74 17.20
CA VAL A 198 11.22 14.08 18.26
C VAL A 198 12.36 14.99 18.67
N VAL A 199 12.34 15.47 19.90
CA VAL A 199 13.39 16.29 20.50
C VAL A 199 14.14 15.43 21.52
N GLU A 200 15.44 15.23 21.30
CA GLU A 200 16.31 14.47 22.22
C GLU A 200 16.65 15.35 23.42
N ILE A 201 16.52 14.79 24.60
CA ILE A 201 16.93 15.41 25.85
C ILE A 201 18.35 14.91 26.14
N PRO A 202 19.36 15.80 26.20
CA PRO A 202 20.74 15.41 26.48
C PRO A 202 20.86 14.61 27.80
N GLN A 203 21.53 13.48 27.73
CA GLN A 203 21.74 12.58 28.88
C GLN A 203 23.21 12.13 28.95
N GLU A 204 23.73 11.96 30.17
CA GLU A 204 24.97 11.24 30.39
C GLU A 204 24.67 9.72 30.40
N GLY A 205 25.46 8.89 29.72
CA GLY A 205 25.34 7.43 29.80
C GLY A 205 24.87 6.69 28.55
N GLY A 206 24.48 7.40 27.47
CA GLY A 206 24.19 6.79 26.15
C GLY A 206 22.77 6.25 25.97
N ASP A 207 21.86 6.45 26.92
CA ASP A 207 20.44 6.17 26.79
C ASP A 207 19.76 7.17 25.85
N LEU A 208 18.74 6.73 25.12
CA LEU A 208 17.89 7.60 24.32
C LEU A 208 16.73 8.13 25.18
N ARG A 209 16.83 9.41 25.55
CA ARG A 209 15.72 10.11 26.19
C ARG A 209 15.17 11.17 25.26
N TYR A 210 13.88 11.16 24.99
CA TYR A 210 13.26 12.07 24.04
C TYR A 210 11.89 12.55 24.51
N VAL A 211 11.47 13.69 23.98
CA VAL A 211 10.16 14.28 24.19
C VAL A 211 9.53 14.58 22.83
N LEU A 212 8.22 14.47 22.71
CA LEU A 212 7.49 14.86 21.49
C LEU A 212 7.19 16.37 21.51
N LEU A 213 7.15 16.98 20.34
CA LEU A 213 6.92 18.42 20.18
C LEU A 213 5.58 18.86 20.77
N GLU A 214 4.54 18.00 20.64
CA GLU A 214 3.24 18.23 21.28
C GLU A 214 3.33 18.26 22.81
N ASP A 215 4.15 17.42 23.44
CA ASP A 215 4.34 17.44 24.89
C ASP A 215 5.06 18.72 25.35
N ILE A 216 6.02 19.22 24.54
CA ILE A 216 6.69 20.51 24.77
C ILE A 216 5.68 21.65 24.75
N ILE A 217 4.82 21.71 23.73
CA ILE A 217 3.81 22.76 23.59
C ILE A 217 2.77 22.65 24.71
N MET A 218 2.27 21.43 25.00
CA MET A 218 1.31 21.19 26.07
C MET A 218 1.82 21.62 27.45
N SER A 219 3.10 21.44 27.72
CA SER A 219 3.72 21.85 28.99
C SER A 219 3.80 23.38 29.16
N SER A 220 3.72 24.13 28.05
CA SER A 220 3.79 25.60 28.02
C SER A 220 2.47 26.24 27.55
N LEU A 221 1.38 25.47 27.52
CA LEU A 221 0.10 25.89 26.93
C LEU A 221 -0.45 27.17 27.57
N ASP A 222 -0.30 27.30 28.89
CA ASP A 222 -0.76 28.47 29.65
C ASP A 222 -0.11 29.78 29.20
N THR A 223 1.04 29.72 28.52
CA THR A 223 1.75 30.91 27.98
C THR A 223 1.40 31.18 26.51
N CYS A 224 0.72 30.23 25.82
CA CYS A 224 0.46 30.34 24.39
C CYS A 224 -0.69 31.29 24.04
N PHE A 225 -1.67 31.46 24.93
CA PHE A 225 -2.90 32.21 24.66
C PHE A 225 -2.96 33.59 25.33
N GLY A 226 -1.85 34.10 25.81
CA GLY A 226 -1.78 35.46 26.42
C GLY A 226 -2.60 35.57 27.70
N SER A 227 -3.68 36.38 27.69
CA SER A 227 -4.58 36.59 28.84
C SER A 227 -5.62 35.49 29.00
N TYR A 228 -5.80 34.63 28.02
CA TYR A 228 -6.78 33.54 28.08
C TYR A 228 -6.23 32.31 28.82
N ARG A 229 -7.05 31.72 29.69
CA ARG A 229 -6.66 30.53 30.49
C ARG A 229 -7.22 29.24 29.91
N PRO A 230 -6.38 28.28 29.53
CA PRO A 230 -6.82 26.94 29.14
C PRO A 230 -7.40 26.16 30.32
N LEU A 231 -8.59 25.56 30.15
CA LEU A 231 -9.31 24.80 31.19
C LEU A 231 -9.09 23.29 31.07
N ASP A 232 -8.91 22.79 29.83
CA ASP A 232 -8.63 21.41 29.49
C ASP A 232 -7.64 21.39 28.31
N ARG A 233 -7.13 20.23 27.97
CA ARG A 233 -6.19 20.09 26.84
C ARG A 233 -6.16 18.71 26.27
N ALA A 234 -6.12 18.60 24.95
CA ALA A 234 -5.86 17.33 24.26
C ALA A 234 -5.20 17.56 22.90
N LEU A 235 -4.56 16.51 22.43
CA LEU A 235 -4.12 16.38 21.03
C LEU A 235 -5.27 15.82 20.20
N ILE A 236 -5.52 16.42 19.04
CA ILE A 236 -6.51 15.93 18.08
C ILE A 236 -5.89 15.75 16.70
N ARG A 237 -6.46 14.79 15.96
CA ARG A 237 -6.08 14.50 14.58
C ARG A 237 -7.34 14.17 13.77
N VAL A 238 -7.48 14.80 12.60
CA VAL A 238 -8.63 14.58 11.72
C VAL A 238 -8.20 13.72 10.54
N THR A 239 -8.88 12.61 10.32
CA THR A 239 -8.75 11.80 9.11
C THR A 239 -9.89 12.17 8.15
N ARG A 240 -9.53 12.55 6.90
CA ARG A 240 -10.48 12.96 5.85
C ARG A 240 -10.60 11.90 4.78
N ASN A 241 -11.74 11.85 4.12
CA ASN A 241 -11.87 11.07 2.90
C ASN A 241 -10.79 11.50 1.89
N ALA A 242 -10.16 10.53 1.23
CA ALA A 242 -9.17 10.73 0.18
C ALA A 242 -9.56 10.00 -1.13
N ASP A 243 -10.76 9.42 -1.17
CA ASP A 243 -11.26 8.67 -2.32
C ASP A 243 -11.97 9.63 -3.29
N ILE A 244 -11.17 10.32 -4.09
CA ILE A 244 -11.62 11.13 -5.24
C ILE A 244 -11.44 10.28 -6.50
N ASP A 245 -12.44 10.33 -7.38
CA ASP A 245 -12.31 9.85 -8.75
C ASP A 245 -11.71 10.96 -9.63
N PRO A 246 -10.46 10.79 -10.09
CA PRO A 246 -9.83 11.81 -10.94
C PRO A 246 -10.46 11.92 -12.33
N ASP A 247 -11.16 10.87 -12.77
CA ASP A 247 -11.79 10.77 -14.09
C ASP A 247 -13.29 11.18 -14.01
N GLY A 248 -13.73 11.79 -12.87
CA GLY A 248 -15.11 12.26 -12.64
C GLY A 248 -15.45 13.58 -13.36
N GLU A 249 -16.71 14.07 -13.14
CA GLU A 249 -17.20 15.31 -13.76
C GLU A 249 -16.25 16.49 -13.49
N GLY A 250 -15.81 17.18 -14.55
CA GLY A 250 -14.98 18.39 -14.51
C GLY A 250 -13.59 18.23 -15.13
N VAL A 251 -13.32 17.13 -15.81
CA VAL A 251 -12.16 16.99 -16.69
C VAL A 251 -12.46 17.74 -17.99
N GLU A 252 -11.73 18.80 -18.26
CA GLU A 252 -11.75 19.46 -19.58
C GLU A 252 -10.91 18.61 -20.53
N GLU A 253 -11.48 18.19 -21.67
CA GLU A 253 -10.82 17.27 -22.64
C GLU A 253 -9.48 17.80 -23.19
N GLU A 254 -9.20 19.09 -23.04
CA GLU A 254 -8.00 19.77 -23.55
C GLU A 254 -6.94 20.05 -22.47
N GLU A 255 -7.17 19.66 -21.19
CA GLU A 255 -6.23 19.94 -20.11
C GLU A 255 -5.13 18.88 -20.00
N ASP A 256 -3.86 19.32 -19.84
CA ASP A 256 -2.75 18.44 -19.48
C ASP A 256 -3.09 17.61 -18.22
N TYR A 257 -3.09 16.28 -18.37
CA TYR A 257 -3.50 15.34 -17.30
C TYR A 257 -2.68 15.51 -16.01
N ARG A 258 -1.43 15.95 -16.08
CA ARG A 258 -0.60 16.25 -14.89
C ARG A 258 -1.14 17.47 -14.15
N LEU A 259 -1.53 18.52 -14.86
CA LEU A 259 -2.15 19.71 -14.24
C LEU A 259 -3.50 19.37 -13.63
N HIS A 260 -4.28 18.54 -14.30
CA HIS A 260 -5.52 17.99 -13.75
C HIS A 260 -5.27 17.22 -12.44
N MET A 261 -4.30 16.31 -12.41
CA MET A 261 -3.92 15.57 -11.20
C MET A 261 -3.46 16.49 -10.06
N LYS A 262 -2.69 17.53 -10.36
CA LYS A 262 -2.31 18.56 -9.37
C LYS A 262 -3.54 19.29 -8.79
N LYS A 263 -4.59 19.54 -9.60
CA LYS A 263 -5.87 20.10 -9.12
C LYS A 263 -6.63 19.11 -8.23
N VAL A 264 -6.71 17.84 -8.63
CA VAL A 264 -7.33 16.75 -7.86
C VAL A 264 -6.68 16.61 -6.48
N LEU A 265 -5.34 16.68 -6.41
CA LEU A 265 -4.60 16.64 -5.14
C LEU A 265 -4.98 17.82 -4.22
N LYS A 266 -5.15 19.04 -4.77
CA LYS A 266 -5.62 20.20 -4.00
C LYS A 266 -7.06 20.04 -3.52
N MET A 267 -7.95 19.47 -4.32
CA MET A 267 -9.34 19.20 -3.92
C MET A 267 -9.42 18.16 -2.79
N ARG A 268 -8.55 17.13 -2.81
CA ARG A 268 -8.47 16.09 -1.77
C ARG A 268 -8.29 16.68 -0.36
N LEU A 269 -7.57 17.80 -0.23
CA LEU A 269 -7.35 18.47 1.06
C LEU A 269 -8.63 19.02 1.71
N ARG A 270 -9.71 19.14 0.95
CA ARG A 270 -11.01 19.73 1.41
C ARG A 270 -12.12 18.69 1.53
N LEU A 271 -11.82 17.40 1.31
CA LEU A 271 -12.83 16.34 1.43
C LEU A 271 -13.33 16.21 2.87
N LYS A 272 -14.51 15.60 3.04
CA LYS A 272 -15.19 15.49 4.33
C LYS A 272 -14.36 14.74 5.37
N PRO A 273 -14.37 15.16 6.64
CA PRO A 273 -13.85 14.37 7.75
C PRO A 273 -14.61 13.05 7.87
N VAL A 274 -13.88 11.96 8.21
CA VAL A 274 -14.45 10.62 8.45
C VAL A 274 -14.16 10.11 9.85
N MET A 275 -13.10 10.62 10.49
CA MET A 275 -12.71 10.26 11.86
C MET A 275 -12.03 11.42 12.56
N LEU A 276 -12.23 11.51 13.87
CA LEU A 276 -11.51 12.39 14.80
C LEU A 276 -10.85 11.53 15.88
N SER A 277 -9.52 11.51 15.93
CA SER A 277 -8.76 10.91 17.04
C SER A 277 -8.47 11.97 18.09
N VAL A 278 -8.61 11.62 19.37
CA VAL A 278 -8.41 12.50 20.51
C VAL A 278 -7.51 11.79 21.52
N SER A 279 -6.42 12.45 21.96
CA SER A 279 -5.53 11.95 23.02
C SER A 279 -5.38 13.04 24.09
N GLY A 280 -5.82 12.76 25.30
CA GLY A 280 -5.87 13.69 26.43
C GLY A 280 -7.28 13.94 26.95
N ASP A 281 -7.38 14.81 27.95
CA ASP A 281 -8.61 15.08 28.67
C ASP A 281 -9.29 16.34 28.14
N LEU A 282 -10.40 16.15 27.42
CA LEU A 282 -11.30 17.22 26.99
C LEU A 282 -12.66 17.06 27.61
N GLN A 283 -13.28 18.20 27.96
CA GLN A 283 -14.65 18.20 28.36
C GLN A 283 -15.57 17.65 27.26
N LYS A 284 -16.61 16.92 27.66
CA LYS A 284 -17.58 16.34 26.70
C LYS A 284 -18.28 17.41 25.85
N SER A 285 -18.44 18.62 26.38
CA SER A 285 -18.95 19.82 25.67
C SER A 285 -18.02 20.20 24.51
N THR A 286 -16.68 20.25 24.75
CA THR A 286 -15.65 20.59 23.78
C THR A 286 -15.60 19.57 22.66
N ILE A 287 -15.55 18.28 22.99
CA ILE A 287 -15.61 17.18 22.01
C ILE A 287 -16.87 17.28 21.14
N LYS A 288 -18.04 17.56 21.78
CA LYS A 288 -19.30 17.69 21.06
C LYS A 288 -19.30 18.87 20.08
N THR A 289 -18.70 20.00 20.48
CA THR A 289 -18.57 21.20 19.63
C THR A 289 -17.66 20.91 18.43
N VAL A 290 -16.46 20.41 18.66
CA VAL A 290 -15.50 20.03 17.57
C VAL A 290 -16.13 19.02 16.61
N ARG A 291 -16.72 17.97 17.15
CA ARG A 291 -17.37 16.92 16.34
C ARG A 291 -18.48 17.50 15.46
N ARG A 292 -19.32 18.41 15.98
CA ARG A 292 -20.38 19.07 15.21
C ARG A 292 -19.82 19.97 14.13
N ALA A 293 -18.78 20.73 14.43
CA ALA A 293 -18.11 21.61 13.48
C ALA A 293 -17.50 20.81 12.32
N LEU A 294 -16.99 19.59 12.59
CA LEU A 294 -16.47 18.66 11.59
C LEU A 294 -17.54 17.83 10.88
N GLY A 295 -18.83 17.92 11.28
CA GLY A 295 -19.91 17.14 10.68
C GLY A 295 -19.82 15.62 10.96
N LEU A 296 -19.13 15.21 12.03
CA LEU A 296 -18.88 13.81 12.33
C LEU A 296 -19.98 13.16 13.19
N HIS A 297 -20.22 11.87 13.00
CA HIS A 297 -21.06 11.06 13.89
C HIS A 297 -20.36 10.81 15.23
N ALA A 298 -21.11 10.58 16.31
CA ALA A 298 -20.52 10.36 17.64
C ALA A 298 -19.53 9.17 17.69
N ARG A 299 -19.82 8.09 16.97
CA ARG A 299 -18.95 6.91 16.89
C ARG A 299 -17.68 7.10 16.04
N SER A 300 -17.61 8.21 15.29
CA SER A 300 -16.40 8.56 14.52
C SER A 300 -15.36 9.31 15.35
N VAL A 301 -15.55 9.42 16.66
CA VAL A 301 -14.56 9.96 17.59
C VAL A 301 -13.89 8.81 18.31
N LEU A 302 -12.57 8.69 18.13
CA LEU A 302 -11.74 7.69 18.80
C LEU A 302 -10.94 8.36 19.92
N HIS A 303 -11.00 7.78 21.11
CA HIS A 303 -10.20 8.20 22.26
C HIS A 303 -8.98 7.31 22.39
N CYS A 304 -7.78 7.89 22.34
CA CYS A 304 -6.51 7.22 22.49
C CYS A 304 -5.80 7.72 23.73
N THR A 305 -5.07 6.81 24.40
CA THR A 305 -4.24 7.14 25.58
C THR A 305 -2.75 7.22 25.24
N ILE A 306 -2.42 7.12 23.95
CA ILE A 306 -1.09 7.12 23.38
C ILE A 306 -0.91 8.30 22.42
N PRO A 307 0.32 8.65 22.00
CA PRO A 307 0.54 9.66 20.96
C PRO A 307 -0.26 9.34 19.70
N LEU A 308 -0.82 10.35 19.07
CA LEU A 308 -1.43 10.23 17.75
C LEU A 308 -0.35 10.35 16.67
N ASP A 309 -0.49 9.63 15.54
CA ASP A 309 0.50 9.57 14.47
C ASP A 309 1.85 8.99 14.92
N LEU A 310 1.91 7.67 14.99
CA LEU A 310 3.13 6.95 15.40
C LEU A 310 4.24 6.92 14.33
N GLY A 311 4.10 7.67 13.24
CA GLY A 311 5.11 7.76 12.18
C GLY A 311 6.52 8.14 12.70
N TYR A 312 6.60 8.87 13.81
CA TYR A 312 7.87 9.25 14.45
C TYR A 312 8.70 8.03 14.91
N VAL A 313 8.07 6.89 15.20
CA VAL A 313 8.75 5.66 15.64
C VAL A 313 9.81 5.22 14.65
N PHE A 314 9.55 5.33 13.34
CA PHE A 314 10.52 4.94 12.32
C PHE A 314 11.78 5.82 12.34
N GLY A 315 11.65 7.08 12.74
CA GLY A 315 12.77 8.02 12.89
C GLY A 315 13.65 7.75 14.11
N LEU A 316 13.15 7.00 15.10
CA LEU A 316 13.91 6.65 16.32
C LEU A 316 14.93 5.53 16.08
N GLU A 317 14.76 4.69 15.06
CA GLU A 317 15.63 3.53 14.82
C GLU A 317 17.12 3.90 14.75
N GLY A 318 17.43 5.01 14.06
CA GLY A 318 18.80 5.52 13.95
C GLY A 318 19.41 6.03 15.27
N LYS A 319 18.55 6.35 16.26
CA LYS A 319 18.90 6.97 17.55
C LYS A 319 18.96 5.97 18.70
N LEU A 320 18.63 4.70 18.46
CA LEU A 320 18.65 3.66 19.49
C LEU A 320 20.05 3.49 20.11
N PRO A 321 20.14 3.25 21.45
CA PRO A 321 21.42 3.04 22.13
C PRO A 321 22.23 1.92 21.47
N ALA A 322 23.49 2.20 21.16
CA ALA A 322 24.37 1.25 20.45
C ALA A 322 24.51 -0.09 21.19
N ALA A 323 24.54 -0.06 22.52
CA ALA A 323 24.70 -1.25 23.36
C ALA A 323 23.52 -2.23 23.24
N THR A 324 22.28 -1.74 23.07
CA THR A 324 21.05 -2.55 23.07
C THR A 324 20.44 -2.70 21.69
N ARG A 325 20.88 -1.94 20.70
CA ARG A 325 20.31 -1.89 19.34
C ARG A 325 20.16 -3.24 18.68
N THR A 326 21.16 -4.13 18.79
CA THR A 326 21.13 -5.47 18.19
C THR A 326 20.11 -6.41 18.83
N GLN A 327 19.69 -6.12 20.07
CA GLN A 327 18.63 -6.89 20.75
C GLN A 327 17.24 -6.35 20.41
N LEU A 328 17.15 -5.08 20.01
CA LEU A 328 15.90 -4.38 19.74
C LEU A 328 15.40 -4.52 18.29
N LEU A 329 16.29 -4.85 17.36
CA LEU A 329 15.99 -4.92 15.93
C LEU A 329 16.21 -6.32 15.37
N PHE A 330 15.55 -6.64 14.25
CA PHE A 330 15.94 -7.82 13.47
C PHE A 330 17.40 -7.70 13.02
N PRO A 331 18.16 -8.81 13.00
CA PRO A 331 19.48 -8.81 12.39
C PRO A 331 19.44 -8.22 10.98
N PRO A 332 20.35 -7.30 10.62
CA PRO A 332 20.37 -6.73 9.28
C PRO A 332 20.49 -7.84 8.22
N PHE A 333 19.67 -7.76 7.19
CA PHE A 333 19.72 -8.68 6.08
C PHE A 333 20.02 -7.93 4.78
N GLN A 334 21.03 -8.38 4.06
CA GLN A 334 21.33 -7.92 2.71
C GLN A 334 20.78 -8.93 1.71
N PRO A 335 19.97 -8.49 0.73
CA PRO A 335 19.52 -9.36 -0.35
C PRO A 335 20.71 -10.08 -1.01
N GLN A 336 20.60 -11.38 -1.18
CA GLN A 336 21.70 -12.21 -1.66
C GLN A 336 21.82 -12.18 -3.19
N PRO A 337 23.00 -12.40 -3.77
CA PRO A 337 23.10 -12.67 -5.20
C PRO A 337 22.28 -13.91 -5.59
N ASN A 338 21.63 -13.85 -6.76
CA ASN A 338 20.94 -15.02 -7.30
C ASN A 338 21.97 -16.06 -7.71
N ALA A 339 21.77 -17.31 -7.29
CA ALA A 339 22.74 -18.41 -7.52
C ALA A 339 22.87 -18.86 -8.97
N THR A 340 21.93 -18.50 -9.85
CA THR A 340 21.92 -18.85 -11.28
C THR A 340 22.47 -17.74 -12.17
N ILE A 341 22.89 -16.62 -11.59
CA ILE A 341 23.37 -15.43 -12.32
C ILE A 341 24.84 -15.19 -12.00
N ASP A 342 25.66 -15.07 -13.03
CA ASP A 342 27.07 -14.69 -12.93
C ASP A 342 27.18 -13.15 -13.08
N ALA A 343 27.60 -12.48 -12.02
CA ALA A 343 27.76 -11.03 -12.01
C ALA A 343 28.87 -10.51 -12.94
N GLY A 344 29.75 -11.39 -13.42
CA GLY A 344 30.84 -11.05 -14.34
C GLY A 344 30.48 -11.15 -15.83
N ARG A 345 29.24 -11.57 -16.15
CA ARG A 345 28.76 -11.73 -17.52
C ARG A 345 27.59 -10.77 -17.82
N SER A 346 27.42 -10.43 -19.09
CA SER A 346 26.26 -9.66 -19.54
C SER A 346 24.95 -10.33 -19.11
N MET A 347 24.02 -9.55 -18.58
CA MET A 347 22.69 -10.04 -18.23
C MET A 347 21.89 -10.43 -19.48
N ARG A 348 22.06 -9.70 -20.60
CA ARG A 348 21.45 -10.04 -21.89
C ARG A 348 21.80 -11.47 -22.30
N GLU A 349 23.10 -11.82 -22.34
CA GLU A 349 23.54 -13.17 -22.70
C GLU A 349 22.92 -14.25 -21.81
N GLN A 350 22.93 -14.03 -20.52
CA GLN A 350 22.41 -14.99 -19.54
C GLN A 350 20.90 -15.22 -19.64
N VAL A 351 20.12 -14.20 -19.98
CA VAL A 351 18.65 -14.33 -20.22
C VAL A 351 18.39 -15.03 -21.56
N LEU A 352 19.24 -14.84 -22.57
CA LEU A 352 19.16 -15.58 -23.83
C LEU A 352 19.47 -17.07 -23.67
N GLU A 353 20.36 -17.45 -22.74
CA GLU A 353 20.66 -18.85 -22.40
C GLU A 353 19.51 -19.55 -21.66
N GLY A 354 18.63 -18.83 -20.99
CA GLY A 354 17.48 -19.38 -20.27
C GLY A 354 16.87 -18.39 -19.28
N ASP A 355 15.62 -18.64 -18.93
CA ASP A 355 14.86 -17.79 -18.03
C ASP A 355 15.57 -17.58 -16.68
N LYS A 356 15.48 -16.37 -16.14
CA LYS A 356 15.98 -16.04 -14.80
C LYS A 356 14.82 -15.56 -13.93
N LEU A 357 14.69 -16.16 -12.75
CA LEU A 357 13.68 -15.77 -11.76
C LEU A 357 14.37 -15.21 -10.51
N LEU A 358 14.11 -13.94 -10.20
CA LEU A 358 14.53 -13.31 -8.96
C LEU A 358 13.42 -13.41 -7.95
N PHE A 359 13.78 -13.58 -6.69
CA PHE A 359 12.83 -13.68 -5.58
C PHE A 359 13.18 -12.69 -4.46
N TYR A 360 12.51 -11.55 -4.46
CA TYR A 360 12.66 -10.51 -3.43
C TYR A 360 11.95 -10.89 -2.12
N PRO A 361 12.38 -10.35 -0.96
CA PRO A 361 13.60 -9.56 -0.71
C PRO A 361 14.83 -10.43 -0.47
N TYR A 362 14.71 -11.75 -0.64
CA TYR A 362 15.76 -12.72 -0.34
C TYR A 362 16.94 -12.58 -1.30
N GLU A 363 16.64 -12.24 -2.54
CA GLU A 363 17.63 -12.00 -3.62
C GLU A 363 17.60 -10.53 -4.05
N SER A 364 18.73 -10.07 -4.62
CA SER A 364 18.92 -8.69 -5.05
C SER A 364 18.15 -8.37 -6.32
N MET A 365 17.60 -7.15 -6.40
CA MET A 365 17.04 -6.56 -7.62
C MET A 365 18.13 -6.13 -8.63
N GLY A 366 19.40 -6.17 -8.21
CA GLY A 366 20.54 -5.74 -9.03
C GLY A 366 20.57 -6.31 -10.45
N PRO A 367 20.37 -7.62 -10.68
CA PRO A 367 20.35 -8.18 -12.03
C PRO A 367 19.34 -7.56 -12.98
N PHE A 368 18.12 -7.22 -12.49
CA PHE A 368 17.13 -6.50 -13.28
C PHE A 368 17.59 -5.07 -13.62
N LEU A 369 18.09 -4.34 -12.63
CA LEU A 369 18.60 -2.97 -12.83
C LEU A 369 19.79 -2.96 -13.80
N ASN A 370 20.71 -3.93 -13.66
CA ASN A 370 21.87 -4.08 -14.55
C ASN A 370 21.43 -4.37 -15.99
N LEU A 371 20.43 -5.24 -16.20
CA LEU A 371 19.95 -5.55 -17.55
C LEU A 371 19.37 -4.30 -18.24
N VAL A 372 18.61 -3.47 -17.54
CA VAL A 372 18.09 -2.21 -18.10
C VAL A 372 19.21 -1.20 -18.31
N HIS A 373 20.18 -1.15 -17.40
CA HIS A 373 21.36 -0.29 -17.54
C HIS A 373 22.23 -0.72 -18.72
N GLU A 374 22.54 -2.02 -18.86
CA GLU A 374 23.24 -2.57 -20.05
C GLU A 374 22.52 -2.17 -21.33
N ALA A 375 21.19 -2.34 -21.39
CA ALA A 375 20.40 -1.99 -22.57
C ALA A 375 20.47 -0.50 -22.93
N ALA A 376 20.67 0.40 -21.96
CA ALA A 376 20.81 1.84 -22.22
C ALA A 376 22.08 2.18 -23.00
N PHE A 377 23.13 1.35 -22.91
CA PHE A 377 24.44 1.57 -23.56
C PHE A 377 24.75 0.52 -24.66
N ASP A 378 23.92 -0.52 -24.81
CA ASP A 378 24.10 -1.55 -25.86
C ASP A 378 23.61 -1.00 -27.21
N ASP A 379 24.48 -0.90 -28.20
CA ASP A 379 24.17 -0.38 -29.56
C ASP A 379 23.12 -1.22 -30.29
N ASP A 380 22.99 -2.50 -29.97
CA ASP A 380 21.97 -3.38 -30.55
C ASP A 380 20.58 -3.12 -29.96
N CYS A 381 20.50 -2.57 -28.74
CA CYS A 381 19.21 -2.21 -28.12
C CYS A 381 18.60 -1.01 -28.84
N ILE A 382 17.42 -1.19 -29.42
CA ILE A 382 16.71 -0.15 -30.17
C ILE A 382 15.51 0.43 -29.44
N SER A 383 14.91 -0.32 -28.48
CA SER A 383 13.73 0.16 -27.78
C SER A 383 13.60 -0.43 -26.38
N ILE A 384 13.18 0.39 -25.43
CA ILE A 384 12.80 0.03 -24.06
C ILE A 384 11.37 0.48 -23.80
N ARG A 385 10.48 -0.46 -23.40
CA ARG A 385 9.10 -0.16 -23.04
C ARG A 385 8.81 -0.66 -21.63
N ILE A 386 8.21 0.17 -20.77
CA ILE A 386 8.01 -0.18 -19.36
C ILE A 386 6.74 0.44 -18.79
N THR A 387 6.12 -0.27 -17.81
CA THR A 387 5.04 0.28 -17.00
C THR A 387 5.55 0.62 -15.60
N LEU A 388 5.27 1.82 -15.11
CA LEU A 388 5.66 2.31 -13.79
C LEU A 388 4.42 2.71 -12.98
N TYR A 389 4.31 2.19 -11.74
CA TYR A 389 3.18 2.45 -10.83
C TYR A 389 3.62 3.19 -9.56
N ARG A 390 4.62 2.69 -8.86
CA ARG A 390 5.26 3.30 -7.68
C ARG A 390 6.75 3.31 -7.90
N VAL A 391 7.31 4.49 -8.06
CA VAL A 391 8.73 4.70 -8.33
C VAL A 391 9.45 5.13 -7.05
N ALA A 392 10.69 4.70 -6.83
CA ALA A 392 11.50 5.19 -5.73
C ALA A 392 11.81 6.69 -5.92
N LYS A 393 11.93 7.46 -4.81
CA LYS A 393 12.29 8.87 -4.90
C LYS A 393 13.65 9.10 -5.56
N GLN A 394 14.57 8.17 -5.33
CA GLN A 394 15.84 8.04 -6.04
C GLN A 394 15.80 6.69 -6.73
N SER A 395 15.67 6.66 -8.04
CA SER A 395 15.47 5.45 -8.84
C SER A 395 16.55 5.32 -9.89
N HIS A 396 17.46 4.37 -9.71
CA HIS A 396 18.44 3.99 -10.71
C HIS A 396 17.81 3.44 -11.99
N LEU A 397 16.62 2.85 -11.86
CA LEU A 397 15.83 2.41 -13.00
C LEU A 397 15.46 3.59 -13.90
N CYS A 398 14.88 4.66 -13.32
CA CYS A 398 14.50 5.84 -14.09
C CYS A 398 15.72 6.57 -14.66
N GLU A 399 16.82 6.63 -13.92
CA GLU A 399 18.10 7.18 -14.42
C GLU A 399 18.62 6.37 -15.62
N SER A 400 18.49 5.03 -15.61
CA SER A 400 18.86 4.20 -16.76
C SER A 400 17.94 4.41 -17.97
N LEU A 401 16.63 4.67 -17.76
CA LEU A 401 15.70 4.99 -18.85
C LEU A 401 16.02 6.36 -19.49
N ILE A 402 16.39 7.35 -18.68
CA ILE A 402 16.87 8.65 -19.13
C ILE A 402 18.12 8.45 -19.99
N SER A 403 19.14 7.75 -19.46
CA SER A 403 20.38 7.47 -20.20
C SER A 403 20.11 6.71 -21.52
N ALA A 404 19.12 5.80 -21.54
CA ALA A 404 18.74 5.12 -22.77
C ALA A 404 18.17 6.07 -23.83
N ALA A 405 17.31 7.01 -23.45
CA ALA A 405 16.74 8.02 -24.35
C ALA A 405 17.82 8.98 -24.87
N GLU A 406 18.71 9.45 -23.99
CA GLU A 406 19.86 10.28 -24.34
C GLU A 406 20.84 9.58 -25.30
N ASN A 407 20.96 8.23 -25.21
CA ASN A 407 21.72 7.41 -26.14
C ASN A 407 20.95 7.02 -27.41
N GLY A 408 19.83 7.66 -27.69
CA GLY A 408 19.06 7.51 -28.94
C GLY A 408 18.20 6.25 -29.02
N LYS A 409 17.90 5.59 -27.87
CA LYS A 409 16.96 4.47 -27.83
C LYS A 409 15.52 4.98 -27.82
N GLU A 410 14.58 4.24 -28.43
CA GLU A 410 13.16 4.52 -28.27
C GLU A 410 12.70 4.07 -26.87
N VAL A 411 12.48 5.00 -25.95
CA VAL A 411 12.01 4.70 -24.59
C VAL A 411 10.56 5.12 -24.44
N THR A 412 9.68 4.14 -24.19
CA THR A 412 8.27 4.37 -23.90
C THR A 412 7.97 3.98 -22.45
N VAL A 413 7.49 4.92 -21.67
CA VAL A 413 7.15 4.73 -20.26
C VAL A 413 5.66 4.97 -20.06
N LEU A 414 4.92 3.94 -19.62
CA LEU A 414 3.59 4.19 -19.09
C LEU A 414 3.72 4.51 -17.60
N MET A 415 3.46 5.76 -17.25
CA MET A 415 3.48 6.27 -15.88
C MET A 415 2.05 6.36 -15.32
N GLU A 416 1.74 5.57 -14.29
CA GLU A 416 0.44 5.65 -13.62
C GLU A 416 0.45 6.75 -12.56
N LEU A 417 -0.19 7.89 -12.86
CA LEU A 417 -0.25 9.05 -11.96
C LEU A 417 -1.25 8.89 -10.81
N ARG A 418 -2.17 7.91 -10.90
CA ARG A 418 -3.21 7.65 -9.88
C ARG A 418 -2.75 6.65 -8.81
N ALA A 419 -1.43 6.48 -8.62
CA ALA A 419 -0.86 5.69 -7.54
C ALA A 419 -1.01 6.47 -6.23
N ARG A 420 -2.02 6.11 -5.40
CA ARG A 420 -2.38 6.85 -4.18
C ARG A 420 -1.18 7.10 -3.28
N PHE A 421 -1.02 8.35 -2.86
CA PHE A 421 0.05 8.89 -2.01
C PHE A 421 1.44 8.96 -2.66
N ASP A 422 1.59 8.46 -3.89
CA ASP A 422 2.82 8.59 -4.69
C ASP A 422 2.61 9.50 -5.92
N GLU A 423 1.45 10.13 -6.05
CA GLU A 423 1.08 10.90 -7.24
C GLU A 423 2.10 12.00 -7.55
N GLN A 424 2.50 12.77 -6.54
CA GLN A 424 3.45 13.88 -6.72
C GLN A 424 4.82 13.38 -7.18
N ASN A 425 5.34 12.31 -6.57
CA ASN A 425 6.61 11.70 -6.96
C ASN A 425 6.56 11.14 -8.39
N ASN A 426 5.43 10.56 -8.79
CA ASN A 426 5.27 10.03 -10.15
C ASN A 426 5.16 11.16 -11.19
N ILE A 427 4.53 12.29 -10.83
CA ILE A 427 4.48 13.49 -11.69
C ILE A 427 5.90 14.04 -11.91
N GLU A 428 6.70 14.17 -10.84
CA GLU A 428 8.07 14.67 -10.91
C GLU A 428 8.98 13.77 -11.78
N TRP A 429 8.83 12.45 -11.67
CA TRP A 429 9.56 11.52 -12.53
C TRP A 429 9.08 11.56 -13.98
N ALA A 430 7.77 11.71 -14.22
CA ALA A 430 7.23 11.82 -15.55
C ALA A 430 7.78 13.06 -16.28
N GLU A 431 7.82 14.21 -15.60
CA GLU A 431 8.41 15.44 -16.13
C GLU A 431 9.89 15.24 -16.51
N ARG A 432 10.71 14.64 -15.64
CA ARG A 432 12.12 14.36 -15.93
C ARG A 432 12.34 13.38 -17.09
N LEU A 433 11.49 12.36 -17.23
CA LEU A 433 11.57 11.39 -18.32
C LEU A 433 11.20 12.03 -19.67
N GLU A 434 10.18 12.89 -19.69
CA GLU A 434 9.82 13.65 -20.91
C GLU A 434 10.90 14.63 -21.32
N GLU A 435 11.49 15.35 -20.38
CA GLU A 435 12.62 16.28 -20.62
C GLU A 435 13.83 15.57 -21.25
N ALA A 436 14.06 14.29 -20.89
CA ALA A 436 15.13 13.47 -21.46
C ALA A 436 14.77 12.86 -22.84
N GLY A 437 13.56 13.08 -23.35
CA GLY A 437 13.11 12.57 -24.65
C GLY A 437 12.42 11.21 -24.60
N CYS A 438 12.03 10.70 -23.43
CA CYS A 438 11.18 9.51 -23.32
C CYS A 438 9.74 9.83 -23.77
N THR A 439 9.10 8.89 -24.45
CA THR A 439 7.64 8.94 -24.68
C THR A 439 6.90 8.50 -23.42
N VAL A 440 6.25 9.41 -22.72
CA VAL A 440 5.47 9.10 -21.51
C VAL A 440 3.99 8.99 -21.83
N ILE A 441 3.35 7.90 -21.37
CA ILE A 441 1.93 7.61 -21.53
C ILE A 441 1.30 7.57 -20.14
N TYR A 442 0.18 8.27 -19.94
CA TYR A 442 -0.50 8.40 -18.63
C TYR A 442 -1.63 7.38 -18.38
N GLY A 443 -1.66 6.30 -19.14
CA GLY A 443 -2.64 5.23 -19.03
C GLY A 443 -3.93 5.50 -19.81
N SER A 444 -4.95 4.68 -19.57
CA SER A 444 -6.26 4.78 -20.21
C SER A 444 -7.28 5.34 -19.22
N GLU A 445 -8.21 6.15 -19.72
CA GLU A 445 -9.34 6.68 -18.94
C GLU A 445 -10.14 5.54 -18.29
N GLY A 446 -10.52 5.71 -17.03
CA GLY A 446 -11.28 4.74 -16.25
C GLY A 446 -10.52 3.47 -15.81
N PHE A 447 -9.29 3.23 -16.33
CA PHE A 447 -8.51 2.02 -16.03
C PHE A 447 -7.12 2.35 -15.51
N LYS A 448 -6.84 2.00 -14.26
CA LYS A 448 -5.49 2.15 -13.68
C LYS A 448 -4.57 1.05 -14.18
N CYS A 449 -3.39 1.42 -14.69
CA CYS A 449 -2.36 0.44 -15.05
C CYS A 449 -1.62 -0.03 -13.80
N HIS A 450 -1.77 -1.32 -13.47
CA HIS A 450 -1.08 -1.95 -12.34
C HIS A 450 -0.21 -3.13 -12.75
N SER A 451 -0.07 -3.39 -14.04
CA SER A 451 0.88 -4.37 -14.59
C SER A 451 2.33 -3.97 -14.30
N LYS A 452 3.21 -4.95 -14.21
CA LYS A 452 4.65 -4.76 -14.05
C LYS A 452 5.34 -5.54 -15.17
N ILE A 453 5.56 -4.83 -16.28
CA ILE A 453 6.12 -5.38 -17.49
C ILE A 453 7.12 -4.39 -18.08
N CYS A 454 8.31 -4.92 -18.46
CA CYS A 454 9.31 -4.20 -19.20
C CYS A 454 9.74 -5.06 -20.38
N GLN A 455 9.93 -4.45 -21.54
CA GLN A 455 10.41 -5.12 -22.75
C GLN A 455 11.59 -4.36 -23.33
N LEU A 456 12.68 -5.09 -23.55
CA LEU A 456 13.89 -4.65 -24.23
C LEU A 456 13.90 -5.28 -25.62
N THR A 457 14.06 -4.47 -26.68
CA THR A 457 14.11 -4.98 -28.06
C THR A 457 15.49 -4.71 -28.65
N TYR A 458 16.12 -5.79 -29.09
CA TYR A 458 17.44 -5.78 -29.73
C TYR A 458 17.33 -6.11 -31.21
N ARG A 459 18.18 -5.49 -32.02
CA ARG A 459 18.31 -5.77 -33.43
C ARG A 459 19.57 -6.57 -33.70
N GLU A 460 19.43 -7.79 -34.18
CA GLU A 460 20.51 -8.71 -34.56
C GLU A 460 20.46 -8.92 -36.07
N GLY A 461 21.16 -8.10 -36.83
CA GLY A 461 21.06 -8.05 -38.28
C GLY A 461 19.67 -7.72 -38.79
N MET A 462 18.97 -8.69 -39.38
CA MET A 462 17.59 -8.55 -39.87
C MET A 462 16.53 -9.06 -38.86
N ALA A 463 16.97 -9.69 -37.77
CA ALA A 463 16.08 -10.23 -36.75
C ALA A 463 15.88 -9.26 -35.55
N LEU A 464 14.77 -9.41 -34.87
CA LEU A 464 14.52 -8.72 -33.61
C LEU A 464 14.42 -9.74 -32.49
N THR A 465 15.26 -9.55 -31.47
CA THR A 465 15.23 -10.34 -30.23
C THR A 465 14.60 -9.49 -29.14
N ARG A 466 13.70 -10.08 -28.35
CA ARG A 466 12.98 -9.39 -27.25
C ARG A 466 13.25 -10.07 -25.94
N LEU A 467 13.72 -9.29 -24.96
CA LEU A 467 13.77 -9.72 -23.57
C LEU A 467 12.58 -9.10 -22.84
N THR A 468 11.81 -9.94 -22.15
CA THR A 468 10.61 -9.52 -21.43
C THR A 468 10.78 -9.76 -19.94
N LEU A 469 10.58 -8.74 -19.13
CA LEU A 469 10.74 -8.75 -17.71
C LEU A 469 9.36 -8.53 -17.07
N LEU A 470 8.93 -9.47 -16.23
CA LEU A 470 7.57 -9.56 -15.72
C LEU A 470 7.60 -9.69 -14.20
N GLY A 471 6.99 -8.75 -13.49
CA GLY A 471 7.00 -8.70 -12.03
C GLY A 471 5.63 -8.93 -11.38
N THR A 472 5.61 -9.58 -10.21
CA THR A 472 4.44 -9.58 -9.33
C THR A 472 4.37 -8.27 -8.52
N GLY A 473 5.51 -7.65 -8.24
CA GLY A 473 5.67 -6.40 -7.49
C GLY A 473 6.20 -5.24 -8.33
N ASN A 474 6.13 -4.04 -7.77
CA ASN A 474 6.56 -2.82 -8.46
C ASN A 474 8.07 -2.82 -8.76
N PHE A 475 8.47 -2.14 -9.82
CA PHE A 475 9.85 -1.85 -10.14
C PHE A 475 10.37 -0.72 -9.22
N ASN A 476 10.63 -1.06 -7.96
CA ASN A 476 11.00 -0.10 -6.93
C ASN A 476 12.04 -0.71 -5.99
N GLU A 477 13.25 -0.16 -6.03
CA GLU A 477 14.44 -0.67 -5.34
C GLU A 477 14.30 -0.67 -3.80
N LYS A 478 13.48 0.23 -3.26
CA LYS A 478 13.22 0.32 -1.83
C LYS A 478 12.27 -0.79 -1.37
N THR A 479 11.14 -0.97 -2.09
CA THR A 479 10.16 -1.99 -1.72
C THR A 479 10.66 -3.41 -2.00
N ALA A 480 11.53 -3.62 -2.98
CA ALA A 480 12.18 -4.90 -3.25
C ALA A 480 13.02 -5.44 -2.07
N LYS A 481 13.40 -4.60 -1.11
CA LYS A 481 14.10 -5.01 0.13
C LYS A 481 13.16 -5.42 1.25
N LEU A 482 11.85 -5.21 1.11
CA LEU A 482 10.85 -5.37 2.16
C LEU A 482 9.68 -6.28 1.77
N TYR A 483 9.37 -6.39 0.48
CA TYR A 483 8.22 -7.11 -0.05
C TYR A 483 8.65 -8.41 -0.72
N SER A 484 7.93 -9.50 -0.46
CA SER A 484 8.14 -10.75 -1.17
C SER A 484 7.47 -10.68 -2.54
N ASP A 485 8.28 -10.67 -3.61
CA ASP A 485 7.83 -10.61 -5.00
C ASP A 485 8.76 -11.41 -5.91
N PHE A 486 8.20 -11.82 -7.05
CA PHE A 486 8.95 -12.47 -8.12
C PHE A 486 9.19 -11.54 -9.30
N MET A 487 10.34 -11.70 -9.95
CA MET A 487 10.68 -11.05 -11.21
C MET A 487 11.20 -12.12 -12.19
N LEU A 488 10.43 -12.38 -13.24
CA LEU A 488 10.84 -13.27 -14.34
C LEU A 488 11.47 -12.44 -15.47
N MET A 489 12.65 -12.83 -15.91
CA MET A 489 13.33 -12.30 -17.09
C MET A 489 13.44 -13.43 -18.11
N THR A 490 12.83 -13.26 -19.30
CA THR A 490 12.72 -14.31 -20.32
C THR A 490 12.97 -13.77 -21.72
N ALA A 491 13.59 -14.59 -22.55
CA ALA A 491 13.72 -14.38 -24.00
C ALA A 491 12.69 -15.19 -24.81
N HIS A 492 11.69 -15.80 -24.16
CA HIS A 492 10.69 -16.63 -24.83
C HIS A 492 9.95 -15.85 -25.93
N PRO A 493 10.02 -16.26 -27.21
CA PRO A 493 9.51 -15.45 -28.33
C PRO A 493 8.02 -15.13 -28.22
N GLY A 494 7.19 -16.10 -27.84
CA GLY A 494 5.75 -15.93 -27.73
C GLY A 494 5.33 -14.97 -26.59
N ILE A 495 6.06 -14.98 -25.45
CA ILE A 495 5.86 -13.98 -24.38
C ILE A 495 6.32 -12.60 -24.87
N GLY A 496 7.41 -12.53 -25.64
CA GLY A 496 7.90 -11.30 -26.24
C GLY A 496 6.91 -10.70 -27.26
N GLU A 497 6.24 -11.53 -28.06
CA GLU A 497 5.20 -11.09 -28.99
C GLU A 497 3.96 -10.56 -28.25
N ASP A 498 3.50 -11.26 -27.22
CA ASP A 498 2.39 -10.82 -26.38
C ASP A 498 2.72 -9.51 -25.65
N ALA A 499 3.94 -9.35 -25.14
CA ALA A 499 4.38 -8.11 -24.51
C ALA A 499 4.43 -6.93 -25.51
N ASN A 500 4.91 -7.16 -26.73
CA ASN A 500 4.88 -6.16 -27.80
C ASN A 500 3.43 -5.77 -28.16
N LEU A 501 2.54 -6.76 -28.26
CA LEU A 501 1.12 -6.53 -28.50
C LEU A 501 0.46 -5.77 -27.32
N PHE A 502 0.86 -6.09 -26.09
CA PHE A 502 0.38 -5.40 -24.88
C PHE A 502 0.70 -3.91 -24.92
N PHE A 503 1.95 -3.52 -25.18
CA PHE A 503 2.34 -2.12 -25.24
C PHE A 503 1.66 -1.40 -26.42
N ARG A 504 1.57 -2.04 -27.59
CA ARG A 504 0.82 -1.48 -28.73
C ARG A 504 -0.66 -1.23 -28.40
N ASN A 505 -1.32 -2.21 -27.79
CA ASN A 505 -2.72 -2.09 -27.39
C ASN A 505 -2.92 -1.00 -26.36
N LEU A 506 -2.00 -0.88 -25.40
CA LEU A 506 -2.04 0.13 -24.36
C LEU A 506 -1.91 1.54 -24.91
N SER A 507 -0.97 1.76 -25.86
CA SER A 507 -0.81 3.04 -26.57
C SER A 507 -2.02 3.42 -27.43
N LEU A 508 -2.81 2.43 -27.89
CA LEU A 508 -4.03 2.65 -28.69
C LEU A 508 -5.32 2.68 -27.84
N GLY A 509 -5.21 2.57 -26.50
CA GLY A 509 -6.38 2.47 -25.62
C GLY A 509 -7.19 1.18 -25.80
N ASN A 510 -6.65 0.15 -26.46
CA ASN A 510 -7.32 -1.13 -26.67
C ASN A 510 -7.11 -2.08 -25.47
N LEU A 511 -8.05 -2.13 -24.57
CA LEU A 511 -7.99 -2.99 -23.38
C LEU A 511 -8.54 -4.42 -23.60
N ARG A 512 -8.93 -4.78 -24.83
CA ARG A 512 -9.53 -6.07 -25.18
C ARG A 512 -8.66 -6.88 -26.15
N GLY A 513 -7.34 -6.78 -26.00
CA GLY A 513 -6.40 -7.58 -26.79
C GLY A 513 -6.52 -9.07 -26.49
N ASP A 514 -6.27 -9.91 -27.51
CA ASP A 514 -6.16 -11.36 -27.36
C ASP A 514 -4.69 -11.76 -27.29
N TYR A 515 -4.30 -12.51 -26.26
CA TYR A 515 -2.93 -12.89 -25.92
C TYR A 515 -2.82 -14.38 -25.79
N ARG A 516 -1.73 -14.95 -26.29
CA ARG A 516 -1.51 -16.41 -26.28
C ARG A 516 -0.99 -16.92 -24.93
N TYR A 517 -0.07 -16.20 -24.30
CA TYR A 517 0.61 -16.56 -23.06
C TYR A 517 0.16 -15.69 -21.88
N LEU A 518 -0.03 -14.40 -22.11
CA LEU A 518 -0.41 -13.46 -21.06
C LEU A 518 -1.91 -13.49 -20.79
N GLY A 519 -2.28 -13.51 -19.51
CA GLY A 519 -3.63 -13.23 -19.08
C GLY A 519 -3.75 -11.75 -18.73
N VAL A 520 -4.29 -10.90 -19.63
CA VAL A 520 -4.37 -9.45 -19.43
C VAL A 520 -5.78 -9.04 -19.01
N ALA A 521 -5.89 -8.36 -17.86
CA ALA A 521 -7.14 -7.72 -17.45
C ALA A 521 -7.36 -6.41 -18.24
N PRO A 522 -8.64 -6.03 -18.50
CA PRO A 522 -9.87 -6.62 -17.97
C PRO A 522 -10.39 -7.86 -18.73
N ALA A 523 -9.93 -8.16 -19.93
CA ALA A 523 -10.57 -9.15 -20.80
C ALA A 523 -10.07 -10.59 -20.59
N GLY A 524 -8.77 -10.80 -20.34
CA GLY A 524 -8.15 -12.14 -20.39
C GLY A 524 -7.86 -12.78 -19.03
N LEU A 525 -7.67 -12.00 -17.96
CA LEU A 525 -7.20 -12.49 -16.67
C LEU A 525 -8.25 -13.36 -15.94
N LYS A 526 -9.47 -12.88 -15.76
CA LYS A 526 -10.54 -13.66 -15.10
C LYS A 526 -10.87 -14.95 -15.87
N PRO A 527 -11.03 -14.93 -17.21
CA PRO A 527 -11.17 -16.15 -18.00
C PRO A 527 -10.02 -17.14 -17.83
N LEU A 528 -8.77 -16.70 -17.66
CA LEU A 528 -7.63 -17.59 -17.39
C LEU A 528 -7.83 -18.32 -16.05
N ILE A 529 -8.19 -17.62 -14.98
CA ILE A 529 -8.45 -18.19 -13.66
C ILE A 529 -9.60 -19.21 -13.74
N MET A 530 -10.71 -18.82 -14.41
CA MET A 530 -11.89 -19.68 -14.58
C MET A 530 -11.56 -20.95 -15.37
N ARG A 531 -10.76 -20.87 -16.44
CA ARG A 531 -10.31 -22.05 -17.18
C ARG A 531 -9.46 -22.99 -16.33
N GLY A 532 -8.55 -22.44 -15.50
CA GLY A 532 -7.75 -23.25 -14.60
C GLY A 532 -8.59 -23.98 -13.55
N LEU A 533 -9.56 -23.31 -12.95
CA LEU A 533 -10.50 -23.91 -12.00
C LEU A 533 -11.39 -24.98 -12.69
N ASN A 534 -11.95 -24.70 -13.88
CA ASN A 534 -12.75 -25.68 -14.63
C ASN A 534 -11.95 -26.94 -14.96
N ARG A 535 -10.69 -26.80 -15.37
CA ARG A 535 -9.82 -27.96 -15.64
C ARG A 535 -9.69 -28.87 -14.41
N GLU A 536 -9.50 -28.29 -13.21
CA GLU A 536 -9.39 -29.11 -12.00
C GLU A 536 -10.76 -29.68 -11.56
N ILE A 537 -11.85 -28.97 -11.79
CA ILE A 537 -13.22 -29.49 -11.61
C ILE A 537 -13.45 -30.71 -12.50
N ASP A 538 -13.14 -30.62 -13.80
CA ASP A 538 -13.31 -31.71 -14.76
C ASP A 538 -12.47 -32.94 -14.36
N ARG A 539 -11.24 -32.74 -13.87
CA ARG A 539 -10.39 -33.81 -13.33
C ARG A 539 -11.00 -34.49 -12.09
N ALA A 540 -11.45 -33.69 -11.13
CA ALA A 540 -12.09 -34.22 -9.93
C ALA A 540 -13.35 -35.03 -10.24
N LEU A 541 -14.17 -34.53 -11.16
CA LEU A 541 -15.38 -35.23 -11.63
C LEU A 541 -15.03 -36.53 -12.40
N ALA A 542 -13.88 -36.61 -13.05
CA ALA A 542 -13.35 -37.81 -13.67
C ALA A 542 -12.74 -38.81 -12.64
N GLY A 543 -12.72 -38.47 -11.35
CA GLY A 543 -12.10 -39.27 -10.29
C GLY A 543 -10.56 -39.16 -10.22
N GLU A 544 -9.98 -38.17 -10.89
CA GLU A 544 -8.55 -37.88 -10.83
C GLU A 544 -8.22 -36.96 -9.66
N PRO A 545 -7.02 -37.07 -9.07
CA PRO A 545 -6.58 -36.10 -8.07
C PRO A 545 -6.53 -34.68 -8.66
N ALA A 546 -7.17 -33.73 -7.98
CA ALA A 546 -7.27 -32.34 -8.42
C ALA A 546 -6.91 -31.38 -7.27
N ARG A 547 -6.09 -30.38 -7.56
CA ARG A 547 -5.63 -29.41 -6.57
C ARG A 547 -5.40 -28.05 -7.19
N VAL A 548 -5.73 -27.01 -6.41
CA VAL A 548 -5.45 -25.62 -6.75
C VAL A 548 -4.69 -24.97 -5.59
N PHE A 549 -3.70 -24.15 -5.92
CA PHE A 549 -3.04 -23.29 -4.93
C PHE A 549 -3.11 -21.82 -5.38
N PHE A 550 -3.56 -20.94 -4.48
CA PHE A 550 -3.55 -19.50 -4.71
C PHE A 550 -2.79 -18.75 -3.62
N LYS A 551 -1.82 -17.93 -4.01
CA LYS A 551 -1.19 -16.92 -3.15
C LYS A 551 -1.69 -15.55 -3.56
N LEU A 552 -2.30 -14.81 -2.62
CA LEU A 552 -2.97 -13.54 -2.88
C LEU A 552 -2.74 -12.55 -1.72
N ASN A 553 -2.94 -11.26 -2.00
CA ASN A 553 -3.15 -10.30 -0.91
C ASN A 553 -4.63 -10.20 -0.54
N SER A 554 -5.54 -10.32 -1.52
CA SER A 554 -6.97 -10.20 -1.29
C SER A 554 -7.80 -11.07 -2.25
N LEU A 555 -8.90 -11.66 -1.71
CA LEU A 555 -9.92 -12.38 -2.46
C LEU A 555 -11.28 -11.73 -2.19
N THR A 556 -11.85 -11.03 -3.18
CA THR A 556 -13.15 -10.33 -3.05
C THR A 556 -14.00 -10.39 -4.31
N ASP A 557 -13.51 -11.00 -5.40
CA ASP A 557 -14.30 -11.20 -6.63
C ASP A 557 -15.34 -12.29 -6.41
N ARG A 558 -16.62 -11.95 -6.54
CA ARG A 558 -17.71 -12.85 -6.20
C ARG A 558 -17.77 -14.05 -7.15
N GLU A 559 -17.56 -13.84 -8.44
CA GLU A 559 -17.58 -14.92 -9.42
C GLU A 559 -16.45 -15.93 -9.20
N VAL A 560 -15.26 -15.44 -8.84
CA VAL A 560 -14.12 -16.29 -8.49
C VAL A 560 -14.40 -17.06 -7.20
N ILE A 561 -15.00 -16.41 -6.18
CA ILE A 561 -15.39 -17.06 -4.92
C ILE A 561 -16.40 -18.18 -5.18
N ASP A 562 -17.43 -17.94 -5.99
CA ASP A 562 -18.44 -18.93 -6.33
C ASP A 562 -17.83 -20.10 -7.11
N LYS A 563 -16.88 -19.82 -8.03
CA LYS A 563 -16.17 -20.87 -8.77
C LYS A 563 -15.24 -21.71 -7.87
N ILE A 564 -14.63 -21.11 -6.85
CA ILE A 564 -13.84 -21.84 -5.83
C ILE A 564 -14.77 -22.76 -5.01
N ALA A 565 -15.97 -22.28 -4.63
CA ALA A 565 -16.95 -23.11 -3.93
C ALA A 565 -17.43 -24.28 -4.81
N GLU A 566 -17.68 -24.06 -6.09
CA GLU A 566 -18.01 -25.11 -7.06
C GLU A 566 -16.89 -26.15 -7.18
N ALA A 567 -15.61 -25.70 -7.24
CA ALA A 567 -14.45 -26.59 -7.25
C ALA A 567 -14.36 -27.45 -5.99
N SER A 568 -14.59 -26.85 -4.81
CA SER A 568 -14.65 -27.58 -3.55
C SER A 568 -15.76 -28.63 -3.53
N CYS A 569 -16.96 -28.29 -4.03
CA CYS A 569 -18.08 -29.24 -4.15
C CYS A 569 -17.77 -30.40 -5.11
N ALA A 570 -16.97 -30.17 -6.14
CA ALA A 570 -16.51 -31.20 -7.06
C ALA A 570 -15.41 -32.11 -6.49
N GLY A 571 -14.87 -31.80 -5.31
CA GLY A 571 -13.79 -32.57 -4.66
C GLY A 571 -12.38 -32.03 -4.88
N VAL A 572 -12.23 -30.85 -5.49
CA VAL A 572 -10.91 -30.19 -5.66
C VAL A 572 -10.41 -29.68 -4.32
N THR A 573 -9.18 -30.03 -3.94
CA THR A 573 -8.51 -29.42 -2.80
C THR A 573 -8.02 -28.03 -3.18
N VAL A 574 -8.44 -26.99 -2.45
CA VAL A 574 -8.05 -25.59 -2.68
C VAL A 574 -7.28 -25.04 -1.49
N ASP A 575 -5.98 -24.89 -1.66
CA ASP A 575 -5.10 -24.28 -0.64
C ASP A 575 -4.84 -22.82 -1.00
N MET A 576 -5.02 -21.92 -0.04
CA MET A 576 -4.80 -20.49 -0.27
C MET A 576 -3.95 -19.87 0.83
N ILE A 577 -3.00 -19.02 0.42
CA ILE A 577 -2.28 -18.10 1.29
C ILE A 577 -2.79 -16.69 1.00
N ILE A 578 -3.60 -16.11 1.88
CA ILE A 578 -4.18 -14.78 1.72
C ILE A 578 -3.70 -13.87 2.87
N ARG A 579 -2.81 -12.94 2.56
CA ARG A 579 -2.23 -12.04 3.57
C ARG A 579 -3.29 -11.16 4.24
N GLY A 580 -4.18 -10.56 3.47
CA GLY A 580 -5.12 -9.55 3.92
C GLY A 580 -6.57 -10.02 3.93
N ILE A 581 -7.35 -9.55 2.96
CA ILE A 581 -8.81 -9.74 2.91
C ILE A 581 -9.17 -11.08 2.26
N SER A 582 -9.97 -11.90 2.95
CA SER A 582 -10.72 -12.99 2.35
C SER A 582 -12.21 -12.76 2.55
N CYS A 583 -12.97 -12.62 1.46
CA CYS A 583 -14.43 -12.61 1.53
C CYS A 583 -15.02 -14.02 1.46
N LEU A 584 -14.22 -15.05 1.22
CA LEU A 584 -14.62 -16.46 1.30
C LEU A 584 -14.37 -16.97 2.73
N LYS A 585 -15.30 -17.77 3.26
CA LYS A 585 -15.15 -18.56 4.50
C LYS A 585 -14.91 -20.02 4.11
N PRO A 586 -13.82 -20.65 4.56
CA PRO A 586 -13.52 -22.06 4.31
C PRO A 586 -14.32 -22.98 5.24
N GLY A 587 -14.31 -24.29 4.96
CA GLY A 587 -14.83 -25.30 5.85
C GLY A 587 -16.35 -25.32 6.03
N ILE A 588 -17.11 -24.72 5.11
CA ILE A 588 -18.57 -24.75 5.14
C ILE A 588 -19.06 -26.05 4.47
N PRO A 589 -19.76 -26.93 5.20
CA PRO A 589 -20.24 -28.22 4.67
C PRO A 589 -21.06 -28.07 3.39
N GLY A 590 -20.74 -28.89 2.38
CA GLY A 590 -21.40 -28.87 1.07
C GLY A 590 -21.16 -27.61 0.24
N LYS A 591 -20.19 -26.77 0.62
CA LYS A 591 -19.82 -25.54 -0.10
C LYS A 591 -18.30 -25.37 -0.23
N THR A 592 -17.61 -25.15 0.88
CA THR A 592 -16.17 -24.83 0.91
C THR A 592 -15.39 -25.75 1.85
N GLU A 593 -15.84 -26.97 2.04
CA GLU A 593 -15.24 -27.96 2.96
C GLU A 593 -13.83 -28.37 2.57
N ASN A 594 -13.51 -28.36 1.27
CA ASN A 594 -12.18 -28.69 0.73
C ASN A 594 -11.31 -27.44 0.50
N VAL A 595 -11.71 -26.30 1.07
CA VAL A 595 -10.97 -25.04 0.97
C VAL A 595 -10.22 -24.77 2.27
N HIS A 596 -8.92 -24.50 2.16
CA HIS A 596 -8.05 -24.15 3.28
C HIS A 596 -7.45 -22.76 3.03
N VAL A 597 -7.56 -21.85 4.01
CA VAL A 597 -7.05 -20.50 3.89
C VAL A 597 -6.11 -20.20 5.03
N ARG A 598 -4.86 -19.88 4.72
CA ARG A 598 -3.84 -19.40 5.66
C ARG A 598 -3.45 -17.96 5.38
N SER A 599 -2.94 -17.29 6.40
CA SER A 599 -2.35 -15.94 6.29
C SER A 599 -1.02 -15.91 7.01
N ILE A 600 -0.04 -15.24 6.41
CA ILE A 600 1.27 -15.02 7.01
C ILE A 600 1.50 -13.51 7.06
N VAL A 601 1.77 -13.02 8.28
CA VAL A 601 2.25 -11.66 8.56
C VAL A 601 3.56 -11.83 9.33
N GLY A 602 4.58 -11.06 8.99
CA GLY A 602 5.89 -11.17 9.62
C GLY A 602 6.86 -10.09 9.16
N ARG A 603 8.16 -10.35 9.26
CA ARG A 603 9.23 -9.41 8.97
C ARG A 603 9.13 -8.78 7.59
N PHE A 604 8.80 -9.59 6.56
CA PHE A 604 8.63 -9.15 5.18
C PHE A 604 7.15 -9.14 4.81
N LEU A 605 6.76 -8.18 3.96
CA LEU A 605 5.40 -8.10 3.47
C LEU A 605 5.17 -9.17 2.40
N GLU A 606 4.31 -10.13 2.68
CA GLU A 606 3.87 -11.14 1.71
C GLU A 606 3.06 -10.48 0.60
N HIS A 607 3.63 -10.34 -0.61
CA HIS A 607 3.06 -9.54 -1.68
C HIS A 607 2.90 -10.27 -3.01
N ALA A 608 3.70 -11.29 -3.29
CA ALA A 608 3.61 -12.07 -4.52
C ALA A 608 2.21 -12.67 -4.75
N ARG A 609 1.80 -12.77 -6.02
CA ARG A 609 0.61 -13.50 -6.44
C ARG A 609 1.01 -14.67 -7.30
N VAL A 610 0.53 -15.85 -6.89
CA VAL A 610 0.80 -17.12 -7.57
C VAL A 610 -0.54 -17.83 -7.77
N TYR A 611 -0.80 -18.28 -9.00
CA TYR A 611 -1.92 -19.13 -9.33
C TYR A 611 -1.38 -20.44 -9.86
N ALA A 612 -1.59 -21.54 -9.15
CA ALA A 612 -1.11 -22.86 -9.57
C ALA A 612 -2.26 -23.85 -9.61
N PHE A 613 -2.28 -24.65 -10.67
CA PHE A 613 -3.29 -25.66 -10.93
C PHE A 613 -2.59 -27.01 -11.14
N GLY A 614 -3.28 -28.10 -10.74
CA GLY A 614 -2.74 -29.46 -10.75
C GLY A 614 -2.09 -29.85 -9.43
N VAL A 615 -2.11 -31.17 -9.12
CA VAL A 615 -1.54 -31.73 -7.87
C VAL A 615 -0.06 -31.38 -7.72
N ASP A 616 0.69 -31.47 -8.80
CA ASP A 616 2.12 -31.15 -8.84
C ASP A 616 2.38 -29.69 -9.25
N SER A 617 1.33 -28.86 -9.31
CA SER A 617 1.41 -27.48 -9.79
C SER A 617 2.13 -27.41 -11.16
N ASP A 618 1.67 -28.20 -12.11
CA ASP A 618 2.20 -28.28 -13.48
C ASP A 618 1.93 -27.00 -14.29
N MET A 619 0.88 -26.28 -13.97
CA MET A 619 0.55 -24.95 -14.48
C MET A 619 0.72 -23.90 -13.37
N ILE A 620 1.77 -23.08 -13.47
CA ILE A 620 2.01 -21.95 -12.57
C ILE A 620 1.96 -20.64 -13.35
N TYR A 621 1.16 -19.71 -12.84
CA TYR A 621 1.16 -18.31 -13.27
C TYR A 621 1.58 -17.42 -12.11
N LEU A 622 2.45 -16.45 -12.40
CA LEU A 622 2.73 -15.31 -11.53
C LEU A 622 1.88 -14.11 -12.01
N SER A 623 1.46 -13.25 -11.11
CA SER A 623 0.55 -12.18 -11.47
C SER A 623 0.81 -10.88 -10.72
N SER A 624 0.44 -9.76 -11.34
CA SER A 624 0.32 -8.46 -10.67
C SER A 624 -1.01 -8.29 -9.93
N ALA A 625 -2.00 -9.15 -10.23
CA ALA A 625 -3.37 -9.02 -9.78
C ALA A 625 -3.70 -9.84 -8.53
N ASP A 626 -4.50 -9.26 -7.65
CA ASP A 626 -5.29 -10.00 -6.68
C ASP A 626 -6.64 -10.44 -7.30
N MET A 627 -7.32 -11.42 -6.72
CA MET A 627 -8.66 -11.83 -7.13
C MET A 627 -9.72 -10.88 -6.55
N MET A 628 -9.72 -9.67 -7.06
CA MET A 628 -10.66 -8.60 -6.72
C MET A 628 -11.32 -8.08 -7.99
N THR A 629 -12.63 -7.82 -7.98
CA THR A 629 -13.38 -7.30 -9.15
C THR A 629 -12.70 -6.07 -9.78
N ARG A 630 -12.19 -5.15 -8.95
CA ARG A 630 -11.44 -3.99 -9.48
C ARG A 630 -10.13 -4.36 -10.21
N ASN A 631 -9.46 -5.47 -9.84
CA ASN A 631 -8.26 -5.94 -10.53
C ASN A 631 -8.61 -6.68 -11.81
N THR A 632 -9.68 -7.48 -11.78
CA THR A 632 -10.09 -8.33 -12.89
C THR A 632 -10.88 -7.58 -13.96
N GLU A 633 -11.53 -6.43 -13.63
CA GLU A 633 -12.48 -5.74 -14.52
C GLU A 633 -12.19 -4.24 -14.72
N HIS A 634 -11.49 -3.57 -13.79
CA HIS A 634 -11.30 -2.10 -13.81
C HIS A 634 -9.83 -1.68 -13.72
N ARG A 635 -8.90 -2.58 -14.05
CA ARG A 635 -7.47 -2.31 -14.11
C ARG A 635 -6.82 -3.02 -15.28
N VAL A 636 -5.66 -2.52 -15.68
CA VAL A 636 -4.73 -3.25 -16.54
C VAL A 636 -3.77 -4.02 -15.65
N GLU A 637 -3.94 -5.32 -15.61
CA GLU A 637 -3.14 -6.27 -14.82
C GLU A 637 -2.65 -7.40 -15.74
N ILE A 638 -1.60 -8.11 -15.32
CA ILE A 638 -1.06 -9.25 -16.06
C ILE A 638 -0.94 -10.50 -15.19
N ALA A 639 -1.19 -11.66 -15.78
CA ALA A 639 -0.71 -12.95 -15.31
C ALA A 639 0.10 -13.59 -16.42
N TYR A 640 1.21 -14.23 -16.07
CA TYR A 640 2.15 -14.82 -17.01
C TYR A 640 2.60 -16.20 -16.55
N PRO A 641 2.75 -17.19 -17.48
CA PRO A 641 3.13 -18.55 -17.13
C PRO A 641 4.63 -18.62 -16.80
N VAL A 642 4.98 -19.47 -15.83
CA VAL A 642 6.36 -19.87 -15.57
C VAL A 642 6.63 -21.14 -16.39
N LEU A 643 7.30 -20.99 -17.53
CA LEU A 643 7.51 -22.08 -18.48
C LEU A 643 8.77 -22.90 -18.18
N ASP A 644 9.83 -22.24 -17.71
CA ASP A 644 11.09 -22.91 -17.35
C ASP A 644 10.91 -23.83 -16.13
N PRO A 645 11.32 -25.10 -16.20
CA PRO A 645 11.17 -26.05 -15.09
C PRO A 645 11.90 -25.63 -13.82
N THR A 646 13.11 -25.05 -13.95
CA THR A 646 13.93 -24.62 -12.82
C THR A 646 13.25 -23.45 -12.09
N CYS A 647 12.72 -22.50 -12.84
CA CYS A 647 11.95 -21.38 -12.30
C CYS A 647 10.65 -21.87 -11.63
N ARG A 648 9.96 -22.88 -12.19
CA ARG A 648 8.79 -23.49 -11.56
C ARG A 648 9.13 -24.14 -10.23
N ASP A 649 10.24 -24.86 -10.14
CA ASP A 649 10.68 -25.52 -8.91
C ASP A 649 10.99 -24.53 -7.80
N LEU A 650 11.53 -23.34 -8.12
CA LEU A 650 11.71 -22.25 -7.16
C LEU A 650 10.37 -21.75 -6.62
N VAL A 651 9.36 -21.58 -7.49
CA VAL A 651 8.02 -21.18 -7.04
C VAL A 651 7.38 -22.28 -6.20
N ARG A 652 7.51 -23.55 -6.57
CA ARG A 652 7.03 -24.70 -5.78
C ARG A 652 7.69 -24.76 -4.40
N GLU A 653 9.00 -24.53 -4.30
CA GLU A 653 9.74 -24.47 -3.02
C GLU A 653 9.17 -23.35 -2.12
N TYR A 654 8.88 -22.19 -2.70
CA TYR A 654 8.23 -21.10 -1.99
C TYR A 654 6.83 -21.48 -1.48
N MET A 655 5.97 -22.02 -2.35
CA MET A 655 4.61 -22.44 -1.99
C MET A 655 4.65 -23.48 -0.86
N ALA A 656 5.51 -24.48 -0.97
CA ALA A 656 5.69 -25.53 0.04
C ALA A 656 6.17 -24.95 1.39
N ALA A 657 7.09 -23.98 1.37
CA ALA A 657 7.55 -23.30 2.58
C ALA A 657 6.41 -22.52 3.26
N GLN A 658 5.60 -21.80 2.48
CA GLN A 658 4.44 -21.03 3.00
C GLN A 658 3.38 -21.94 3.63
N LEU A 659 3.05 -23.05 2.98
CA LEU A 659 2.08 -24.04 3.50
C LEU A 659 2.59 -24.77 4.75
N LYS A 660 3.90 -24.83 4.96
CA LYS A 660 4.54 -25.52 6.10
C LYS A 660 4.70 -24.62 7.32
N ASP A 661 4.48 -23.30 7.17
CA ASP A 661 4.62 -22.36 8.28
C ASP A 661 3.64 -22.68 9.42
N ASN A 662 4.18 -22.89 10.62
CA ASN A 662 3.41 -23.14 11.85
C ASN A 662 3.79 -22.17 12.98
N VAL A 663 4.60 -21.15 12.68
CA VAL A 663 5.01 -20.12 13.64
C VAL A 663 4.25 -18.82 13.41
N LYS A 664 4.23 -18.33 12.15
CA LYS A 664 3.57 -17.08 11.79
C LYS A 664 2.23 -17.27 11.09
N ALA A 665 1.96 -18.45 10.57
CA ALA A 665 0.70 -18.72 9.88
C ALA A 665 -0.49 -18.69 10.84
N ARG A 666 -1.61 -18.16 10.32
CA ARG A 666 -2.94 -18.21 10.90
C ARG A 666 -3.87 -18.92 9.92
N GLU A 667 -4.81 -19.70 10.40
CA GLU A 667 -5.87 -20.32 9.63
C GLU A 667 -7.18 -19.56 9.77
N LEU A 668 -7.88 -19.38 8.66
CA LEU A 668 -9.23 -18.81 8.64
C LEU A 668 -10.23 -19.90 9.01
N THR A 669 -11.11 -19.60 9.95
CA THR A 669 -12.16 -20.54 10.39
C THR A 669 -13.46 -20.37 9.58
N SER A 670 -14.38 -21.31 9.70
CA SER A 670 -15.73 -21.25 9.09
C SER A 670 -16.57 -20.06 9.60
N GLU A 671 -16.27 -19.52 10.79
CA GLU A 671 -16.89 -18.31 11.33
C GLU A 671 -16.28 -17.03 10.72
N GLY A 672 -15.19 -17.16 9.95
CA GLY A 672 -14.48 -16.04 9.33
C GLY A 672 -13.52 -15.36 10.30
N THR A 673 -13.12 -16.00 11.39
CA THR A 673 -12.08 -15.55 12.33
C THR A 673 -10.75 -16.24 12.04
N TRP A 674 -9.66 -15.76 12.65
CA TRP A 674 -8.31 -16.29 12.43
C TRP A 674 -7.78 -16.93 13.71
N SER A 675 -7.29 -18.17 13.63
CA SER A 675 -6.61 -18.88 14.71
C SER A 675 -5.15 -19.14 14.35
N LYS A 676 -4.28 -19.29 15.36
CA LYS A 676 -2.92 -19.80 15.12
C LYS A 676 -3.00 -21.22 14.59
N VAL A 677 -2.09 -21.55 13.66
CA VAL A 677 -1.90 -22.95 13.24
C VAL A 677 -1.46 -23.76 14.45
N GLU A 678 -2.19 -24.82 14.77
CA GLU A 678 -1.84 -25.73 15.86
C GLU A 678 -0.59 -26.54 15.50
N MET A 679 0.41 -26.48 16.37
CA MET A 679 1.58 -27.34 16.22
C MET A 679 1.23 -28.73 16.71
N LEU A 680 1.29 -29.71 15.81
CA LEU A 680 1.16 -31.11 16.16
C LEU A 680 2.26 -31.50 17.17
N GLU A 681 1.95 -32.40 18.09
CA GLU A 681 2.90 -32.91 19.08
C GLU A 681 4.14 -33.51 18.37
N GLY A 682 5.34 -33.03 18.74
CA GLY A 682 6.59 -33.42 18.07
C GLY A 682 6.93 -32.66 16.79
N ALA A 683 6.07 -31.78 16.29
CA ALA A 683 6.39 -30.94 15.13
C ALA A 683 7.42 -29.86 15.50
N LYS A 684 8.41 -29.65 14.62
CA LYS A 684 9.39 -28.59 14.82
C LYS A 684 8.81 -27.24 14.38
N PRO A 685 9.12 -26.15 15.12
CA PRO A 685 8.76 -24.80 14.68
C PRO A 685 9.37 -24.50 13.29
N PHE A 686 8.53 -24.01 12.38
CA PHE A 686 8.93 -23.68 11.02
C PHE A 686 8.37 -22.31 10.65
N ASN A 687 9.24 -21.31 10.55
CA ASN A 687 8.93 -19.98 10.04
C ASN A 687 9.38 -19.91 8.57
N SER A 688 8.46 -19.71 7.65
CA SER A 688 8.72 -19.73 6.22
C SER A 688 9.67 -18.61 5.78
N GLN A 689 9.54 -17.40 6.32
CA GLN A 689 10.41 -16.27 5.98
C GLN A 689 11.84 -16.48 6.45
N GLU A 690 12.02 -16.98 7.67
CA GLU A 690 13.33 -17.34 8.22
C GLU A 690 13.99 -18.48 7.43
N TYR A 691 13.20 -19.48 7.01
CA TYR A 691 13.68 -20.55 6.17
C TYR A 691 14.18 -20.03 4.82
N LEU A 692 13.39 -19.22 4.13
CA LEU A 692 13.71 -18.66 2.81
C LEU A 692 14.95 -17.73 2.88
N LEU A 693 15.09 -16.96 3.95
CA LEU A 693 16.25 -16.14 4.22
C LEU A 693 17.53 -16.99 4.33
N LYS A 694 17.49 -18.06 5.16
CA LYS A 694 18.60 -18.99 5.31
C LYS A 694 18.90 -19.76 4.02
N LEU A 695 17.87 -20.08 3.26
CA LEU A 695 17.98 -20.76 1.96
C LEU A 695 18.73 -19.89 0.96
N ALA A 696 18.36 -18.60 0.80
CA ALA A 696 19.04 -17.65 -0.07
C ALA A 696 20.52 -17.51 0.28
N CYS A 697 20.83 -17.32 1.57
CA CYS A 697 22.22 -17.28 2.04
C CYS A 697 23.00 -18.56 1.72
N ARG A 698 22.37 -19.73 1.85
CA ARG A 698 22.99 -21.02 1.55
C ARG A 698 23.26 -21.16 0.05
N LYS A 699 22.26 -20.85 -0.81
CA LYS A 699 22.39 -20.91 -2.27
C LYS A 699 23.51 -19.97 -2.75
N ALA A 700 23.57 -18.75 -2.28
CA ALA A 700 24.62 -17.78 -2.61
C ALA A 700 26.03 -18.27 -2.21
N ARG A 701 26.19 -18.85 -1.02
CA ARG A 701 27.49 -19.43 -0.59
C ARG A 701 27.94 -20.60 -1.46
N ILE A 702 27.03 -21.49 -1.86
CA ILE A 702 27.34 -22.63 -2.72
C ILE A 702 27.79 -22.11 -4.10
N ALA A 703 27.10 -21.15 -4.68
CA ALA A 703 27.43 -20.53 -5.96
C ALA A 703 28.83 -19.89 -5.91
N ALA A 704 29.11 -19.08 -4.88
CA ALA A 704 30.44 -18.47 -4.69
C ALA A 704 31.56 -19.49 -4.54
N ALA A 705 31.35 -20.58 -3.80
CA ALA A 705 32.33 -21.67 -3.65
C ALA A 705 32.57 -22.45 -4.97
N SER A 706 31.54 -22.55 -5.80
CA SER A 706 31.67 -23.20 -7.14
C SER A 706 32.45 -22.31 -8.12
N ALA A 707 32.18 -21.01 -8.13
CA ALA A 707 32.89 -20.03 -8.95
C ALA A 707 34.40 -19.97 -8.60
N SER A 708 34.75 -20.00 -7.31
CA SER A 708 36.16 -20.01 -6.88
C SER A 708 36.93 -21.27 -7.28
N LYS A 709 36.25 -22.41 -7.33
CA LYS A 709 36.86 -23.68 -7.82
C LYS A 709 37.09 -23.68 -9.32
N THR A 710 36.23 -23.02 -10.08
CA THR A 710 36.36 -22.92 -11.56
C THR A 710 37.50 -21.99 -11.93
N THR A 711 37.67 -20.88 -11.24
CA THR A 711 38.79 -19.93 -11.42
C THR A 711 40.15 -20.58 -11.03
N SER A 712 40.20 -21.37 -9.94
CA SER A 712 41.43 -22.08 -9.56
C SER A 712 41.81 -23.22 -10.54
N LYS A 713 40.83 -23.88 -11.17
CA LYS A 713 41.08 -24.90 -12.20
C LYS A 713 41.53 -24.30 -13.54
N ALA A 714 41.09 -23.08 -13.87
CA ALA A 714 41.56 -22.36 -15.07
C ALA A 714 42.98 -21.85 -14.89
N ALA A 715 43.39 -21.51 -13.66
CA ALA A 715 44.75 -21.08 -13.34
C ALA A 715 45.79 -22.24 -13.27
N THR A 716 45.35 -23.52 -13.22
CA THR A 716 46.21 -24.68 -13.11
C THR A 716 46.38 -25.49 -14.40
N ARG A 717 45.97 -24.95 -15.56
CA ARG A 717 46.26 -25.60 -16.86
C ARG A 717 47.67 -25.28 -17.27
N PRO A 718 48.62 -26.27 -17.35
CA PRO A 718 49.99 -26.00 -17.69
C PRO A 718 50.08 -25.55 -19.16
N ALA A 719 50.73 -24.43 -19.38
CA ALA A 719 51.18 -23.99 -20.67
C ALA A 719 52.28 -24.95 -21.15
N ASN A 720 51.93 -25.95 -21.96
CA ASN A 720 52.90 -26.74 -22.71
C ASN A 720 52.35 -26.99 -24.12
N ALA A 721 52.81 -26.14 -25.06
CA ALA A 721 53.20 -26.52 -26.40
C ALA A 721 53.92 -25.33 -27.04
N ALA A 722 55.23 -25.44 -27.10
CA ALA A 722 56.08 -24.56 -27.88
C ALA A 722 55.74 -24.64 -29.38
N SER A 723 55.51 -23.48 -30.00
CA SER A 723 55.72 -23.30 -31.43
C SER A 723 56.50 -22.01 -31.67
N ALA A 724 57.49 -22.11 -32.51
CA ALA A 724 58.58 -21.20 -32.80
C ALA A 724 58.14 -19.82 -33.33
N PRO A 725 58.99 -18.78 -33.19
CA PRO A 725 58.62 -17.40 -33.53
C PRO A 725 58.72 -17.16 -35.03
N ALA A 726 57.75 -16.47 -35.59
CA ALA A 726 57.80 -15.80 -36.90
C ALA A 726 58.35 -14.37 -36.79
N PRO A 727 59.02 -13.83 -37.81
CA PRO A 727 59.87 -12.65 -37.66
C PRO A 727 59.06 -11.34 -37.65
N ALA A 728 59.63 -10.35 -36.93
CA ALA A 728 59.14 -9.02 -36.77
C ALA A 728 59.13 -8.17 -38.06
N PRO A 729 58.16 -7.29 -38.27
CA PRO A 729 58.26 -6.18 -39.20
C PRO A 729 58.84 -4.92 -38.50
N ALA A 730 59.60 -4.16 -39.34
CA ALA A 730 60.47 -3.06 -38.98
C ALA A 730 59.79 -1.86 -38.31
N ALA A 731 60.57 -1.21 -37.45
CA ALA A 731 60.22 0.00 -36.68
C ALA A 731 60.10 1.25 -37.55
N VAL A 732 59.12 2.13 -37.21
CA VAL A 732 59.04 3.49 -37.62
C VAL A 732 59.22 4.37 -36.35
N PRO A 733 59.98 5.51 -36.43
CA PRO A 733 60.50 6.18 -35.22
C PRO A 733 59.50 7.06 -34.50
N ALA A 734 59.60 7.06 -33.19
CA ALA A 734 58.83 7.85 -32.25
C ALA A 734 59.25 9.30 -32.17
N ALA A 735 58.27 10.22 -32.04
CA ALA A 735 58.50 11.63 -31.64
C ALA A 735 58.52 11.75 -30.09
N PRO A 736 59.18 12.74 -29.53
CA PRO A 736 59.57 12.75 -28.12
C PRO A 736 58.49 13.26 -27.15
N ALA A 737 58.49 12.65 -25.97
CA ALA A 737 57.68 13.00 -24.84
C ALA A 737 58.18 14.24 -24.08
N PRO A 738 57.33 15.05 -23.43
CA PRO A 738 57.77 16.06 -22.46
C PRO A 738 57.98 15.49 -21.06
N ALA A 739 58.94 16.06 -20.38
CA ALA A 739 59.50 15.67 -19.07
C ALA A 739 58.56 15.92 -17.86
N PRO A 740 58.75 15.22 -16.73
CA PRO A 740 57.88 15.28 -15.58
C PRO A 740 58.27 16.41 -14.59
N ALA A 741 57.27 17.03 -13.97
CA ALA A 741 57.45 17.95 -12.88
C ALA A 741 57.32 17.23 -11.53
N ALA A 742 58.19 17.64 -10.60
CA ALA A 742 58.55 17.07 -9.32
C ALA A 742 57.43 17.16 -8.25
N ALA A 743 57.44 16.18 -7.35
CA ALA A 743 56.72 16.19 -6.10
C ALA A 743 57.37 17.12 -5.05
N PRO A 744 56.67 17.56 -4.06
CA PRO A 744 57.29 17.69 -2.72
C PRO A 744 56.52 16.95 -1.63
N SER A 745 57.33 16.56 -0.66
CA SER A 745 57.18 15.74 0.52
C SER A 745 56.53 16.45 1.73
N THR A 746 55.85 15.60 2.54
CA THR A 746 55.78 15.56 4.03
C THR A 746 55.30 16.73 4.89
N VAL A 747 54.15 16.45 5.56
CA VAL A 747 53.69 16.51 6.99
C VAL A 747 54.50 17.37 8.01
N PRO A 748 53.91 18.02 9.06
CA PRO A 748 52.88 17.53 9.97
C PRO A 748 51.87 18.57 10.55
N ALA A 749 50.89 18.00 11.26
CA ALA A 749 49.86 18.44 12.18
C ALA A 749 49.93 19.79 12.91
N ALA A 750 48.77 20.43 13.11
CA ALA A 750 48.19 20.85 14.39
C ALA A 750 46.91 21.73 14.20
N THR A 751 45.88 21.34 14.90
CA THR A 751 44.89 22.07 15.73
C THR A 751 44.21 23.36 15.27
N GLU A 752 42.93 23.37 15.54
CA GLU A 752 42.00 24.41 16.04
C GLU A 752 41.29 25.36 15.08
N ALA A 753 39.95 25.17 15.14
CA ALA A 753 38.87 26.14 15.45
C ALA A 753 38.52 27.25 14.44
N ASP A 754 37.23 27.28 14.24
CA ASP A 754 36.34 28.45 14.22
C ASP A 754 35.93 29.15 12.90
N HIS A 755 34.61 29.30 12.81
CA HIS A 755 33.81 30.33 12.13
C HIS A 755 33.41 30.19 10.65
N ALA A 756 32.11 30.00 10.50
CA ALA A 756 31.31 30.45 9.36
C ALA A 756 31.46 31.98 9.14
N PRO A 757 31.17 32.56 8.00
CA PRO A 757 29.79 32.75 7.54
C PRO A 757 29.58 32.70 6.00
N ALA A 758 28.29 32.70 5.64
CA ALA A 758 27.72 32.75 4.31
C ALA A 758 28.07 34.07 3.55
N PRO A 759 28.13 34.08 2.24
CA PRO A 759 28.13 35.33 1.52
C PRO A 759 26.78 35.70 0.89
N ALA A 760 26.60 37.00 0.89
CA ALA A 760 25.44 37.75 0.48
C ALA A 760 25.28 37.84 -1.04
N ILE A 761 24.05 38.09 -1.39
CA ILE A 761 23.49 38.46 -2.69
C ILE A 761 23.95 39.86 -3.08
N THR A 762 24.37 40.05 -4.32
CA THR A 762 24.49 41.39 -4.94
C THR A 762 23.44 41.53 -6.04
N ALA A 763 22.59 42.54 -5.85
CA ALA A 763 21.65 43.05 -6.84
C ALA A 763 22.36 44.07 -7.76
N VAL A 764 21.96 44.10 -9.00
CA VAL A 764 22.19 45.25 -9.91
C VAL A 764 20.83 45.70 -10.42
N ALA A 765 20.58 46.99 -10.19
CA ALA A 765 19.42 47.75 -10.64
C ALA A 765 19.74 48.44 -11.98
N ASP A 766 18.67 48.69 -12.78
CA ASP A 766 18.47 49.93 -13.54
C ASP A 766 16.98 50.06 -13.92
N THR A 767 16.34 51.06 -13.38
CA THR A 767 15.81 52.39 -13.78
C THR A 767 14.91 52.38 -15.00
N GLN A 768 13.70 52.88 -14.96
CA GLN A 768 13.19 54.25 -14.93
C GLN A 768 11.67 54.30 -15.00
N THR A 769 11.09 55.10 -14.13
CA THR A 769 10.19 56.29 -14.24
C THR A 769 8.81 56.02 -14.82
N THR A 770 7.73 56.48 -14.20
CA THR A 770 7.24 57.81 -13.81
C THR A 770 5.96 57.69 -12.97
N SER A 771 5.87 58.51 -11.90
CA SER A 771 4.64 58.96 -11.25
C SER A 771 4.07 60.17 -12.00
N PRO A 772 2.97 60.93 -11.62
CA PRO A 772 2.31 60.98 -10.31
C PRO A 772 0.77 61.31 -10.39
N SER A 773 0.23 61.57 -9.26
CA SER A 773 -0.76 62.56 -8.71
C SER A 773 -1.95 61.92 -8.06
N GLU A 774 -2.14 62.16 -6.74
CA GLU A 774 -2.86 63.24 -6.02
C GLU A 774 -4.38 63.13 -6.13
N ASN A 775 -5.18 63.21 -5.13
CA ASN A 775 -5.32 64.06 -3.92
C ASN A 775 -6.28 63.39 -2.94
N ASP A 776 -6.07 63.50 -1.65
CA ASP A 776 -6.68 64.42 -0.65
C ASP A 776 -8.21 64.27 -0.48
N ASP A 777 -8.78 64.23 0.72
CA ASP A 777 -8.80 65.06 1.91
C ASP A 777 -9.53 64.30 3.04
N ALA A 778 -9.04 64.26 4.20
CA ALA A 778 -9.33 65.09 5.40
C ALA A 778 -10.73 64.92 6.05
N ALA A 779 -10.80 64.56 7.22
CA ALA A 779 -10.57 65.12 8.51
C ALA A 779 -11.78 65.08 9.46
N ARG A 780 -11.45 64.80 10.70
CA ARG A 780 -11.95 65.45 11.96
C ARG A 780 -13.21 64.96 12.62
N ASN A 781 -13.00 64.47 13.81
CA ASN A 781 -13.20 65.08 15.13
C ASN A 781 -14.65 64.98 15.64
N THR A 782 -14.95 64.73 16.84
CA THR A 782 -14.51 65.06 18.20
C THR A 782 -15.43 64.39 19.24
N THR A 783 -14.82 63.92 20.29
CA THR A 783 -15.02 64.23 21.71
C THR A 783 -16.26 63.88 22.45
N ALA A 784 -16.01 63.22 23.55
CA ALA A 784 -16.32 63.47 24.95
C ALA A 784 -17.76 63.10 25.39
N SER A 785 -18.02 62.61 26.52
CA SER A 785 -17.45 62.52 27.87
C SER A 785 -18.51 62.00 28.81
N VAL A 786 -18.08 61.28 29.86
CA VAL A 786 -18.48 61.41 31.26
C VAL A 786 -19.91 61.04 31.66
N SER A 787 -20.12 60.07 32.49
CA SER A 787 -20.21 60.12 33.94
C SER A 787 -20.84 58.88 34.55
N GLU A 788 -20.17 58.34 35.51
CA GLU A 788 -20.69 57.59 36.67
C GLU A 788 -21.56 58.50 37.51
N PRO A 789 -22.20 58.07 38.62
CA PRO A 789 -22.03 56.91 39.48
C PRO A 789 -23.29 56.38 40.24
N HIS A 790 -23.00 55.40 41.12
CA HIS A 790 -23.64 55.02 42.40
C HIS A 790 -24.88 54.15 42.43
N GLU A 791 -24.82 53.18 43.19
CA GLU A 791 -25.03 52.69 44.60
C GLU A 791 -26.31 51.86 44.63
N GLU A 792 -26.53 50.95 45.39
CA GLU A 792 -26.17 50.27 46.65
C GLU A 792 -27.00 49.01 46.88
N THR A 793 -26.38 48.05 47.47
CA THR A 793 -26.69 47.27 48.66
C THR A 793 -27.90 46.35 48.78
N LYS A 794 -27.46 45.26 49.45
CA LYS A 794 -28.14 44.41 50.49
C LYS A 794 -28.73 43.09 49.97
N ALA A 795 -28.10 42.01 50.25
CA ALA A 795 -27.90 41.23 51.49
C ALA A 795 -29.23 40.62 52.04
N THR A 796 -29.21 39.33 52.20
CA THR A 796 -29.43 38.51 53.41
C THR A 796 -29.68 37.06 53.04
N THR A 797 -28.75 36.12 53.45
CA THR A 797 -28.88 35.17 54.58
C THR A 797 -30.04 34.18 54.46
N ALA A 798 -29.98 32.97 54.70
CA ALA A 798 -29.31 32.02 55.57
C ALA A 798 -29.71 30.62 55.09
N ALA A 799 -28.88 29.64 55.12
CA ALA A 799 -28.48 28.75 56.22
C ALA A 799 -29.28 27.43 56.31
N GLU A 800 -28.47 26.42 56.53
CA GLU A 800 -28.72 25.19 57.32
C GLU A 800 -29.46 24.04 56.62
N THR A 801 -29.11 22.80 56.66
CA THR A 801 -28.28 22.00 57.55
C THR A 801 -28.01 20.63 56.92
N ALA A 802 -26.86 20.07 57.16
CA ALA A 802 -26.65 18.63 57.12
C ALA A 802 -27.17 17.99 58.45
N PRO A 803 -27.24 16.68 58.60
CA PRO A 803 -26.12 15.85 58.98
C PRO A 803 -26.15 14.37 58.46
N GLU A 804 -24.97 13.77 58.33
CA GLU A 804 -24.42 12.61 59.09
C GLU A 804 -25.35 11.41 59.28
N GLN A 805 -24.91 10.19 59.16
CA GLN A 805 -23.74 9.41 59.52
C GLN A 805 -23.89 7.95 59.03
N THR A 806 -22.77 7.34 58.77
CA THR A 806 -22.15 6.16 59.30
C THR A 806 -22.58 4.76 58.86
N GLY A 807 -21.60 4.00 58.50
CA GLY A 807 -21.21 2.75 59.09
C GLY A 807 -20.93 1.68 58.05
N SER A 808 -19.69 1.42 57.69
CA SER A 808 -18.80 0.39 58.29
C SER A 808 -19.08 -1.02 57.79
N SER A 809 -18.09 -1.61 57.16
CA SER A 809 -17.29 -2.81 57.40
C SER A 809 -17.34 -3.89 56.34
N ALA A 810 -16.15 -4.19 55.86
CA ALA A 810 -15.75 -5.43 55.21
C ALA A 810 -15.63 -6.55 56.30
N PRO A 811 -15.11 -7.73 56.03
CA PRO A 811 -15.03 -8.63 54.88
C PRO A 811 -15.49 -10.05 55.22
N TYR A 812 -15.66 -10.97 54.29
CA TYR A 812 -15.40 -12.37 54.59
C TYR A 812 -15.05 -13.21 53.34
N THR A 813 -13.95 -13.87 53.50
CA THR A 813 -13.37 -15.01 52.78
C THR A 813 -14.22 -16.25 52.89
N SER A 814 -14.21 -17.11 51.83
CA SER A 814 -13.80 -18.50 51.88
C SER A 814 -14.38 -19.36 50.75
N SER A 815 -13.51 -19.99 50.00
CA SER A 815 -13.75 -21.32 49.40
C SER A 815 -13.79 -22.37 50.54
N PRO A 816 -14.23 -23.63 50.33
CA PRO A 816 -13.87 -24.54 49.26
C PRO A 816 -14.88 -25.70 48.96
N ALA A 817 -14.45 -26.53 48.00
CA ALA A 817 -14.57 -28.01 47.91
C ALA A 817 -15.76 -28.65 47.20
N SER A 818 -15.43 -29.25 46.10
CA SER A 818 -15.50 -30.67 45.69
C SER A 818 -16.85 -31.37 45.66
N ALA A 819 -17.14 -31.92 44.46
CA ALA A 819 -17.57 -33.31 44.32
C ALA A 819 -17.36 -33.78 42.88
N ALA A 820 -16.61 -34.85 42.77
CA ALA A 820 -16.35 -35.63 41.58
C ALA A 820 -17.57 -36.45 41.18
N ALA A 821 -17.74 -36.67 39.88
CA ALA A 821 -18.41 -37.87 39.36
C ALA A 821 -17.69 -38.31 38.10
N GLU A 822 -17.12 -39.47 38.17
CA GLU A 822 -16.60 -40.30 37.09
C GLU A 822 -17.65 -40.62 36.06
N GLU A 823 -17.28 -40.58 34.78
CA GLU A 823 -17.81 -41.53 33.80
C GLU A 823 -16.75 -41.86 32.74
N THR A 824 -16.62 -43.15 32.54
CA THR A 824 -15.65 -43.92 31.77
C THR A 824 -15.86 -43.83 30.25
N PRO A 825 -14.84 -44.22 29.48
CA PRO A 825 -14.82 -44.02 28.00
C PRO A 825 -15.47 -45.18 27.24
N VAL A 826 -16.18 -44.85 26.17
CA VAL A 826 -16.68 -45.84 25.21
C VAL A 826 -15.79 -45.85 23.97
N LYS A 827 -15.26 -47.03 23.70
CA LYS A 827 -14.45 -47.36 22.48
C LYS A 827 -15.34 -47.46 21.22
N PRO A 828 -14.77 -47.28 20.02
CA PRO A 828 -15.47 -47.36 18.76
C PRO A 828 -15.69 -48.80 18.31
N VAL A 829 -16.90 -49.06 17.77
CA VAL A 829 -17.25 -50.32 17.12
C VAL A 829 -17.06 -50.20 15.63
N TYR A 830 -16.19 -51.05 15.10
CA TYR A 830 -16.13 -51.37 13.68
C TYR A 830 -17.34 -52.23 13.29
N LEU A 831 -17.96 -51.97 12.13
CA LEU A 831 -18.75 -52.93 11.42
C LEU A 831 -18.39 -52.94 9.94
N GLU A 832 -18.01 -54.17 9.56
CA GLU A 832 -17.65 -54.59 8.19
C GLU A 832 -18.86 -54.75 7.28
N ASN A 833 -18.59 -54.56 6.00
CA ASN A 833 -19.10 -55.21 4.79
C ASN A 833 -20.49 -55.85 4.77
N SER A 834 -21.28 -55.43 3.80
CA SER A 834 -21.98 -56.39 2.93
C SER A 834 -22.22 -55.83 1.53
N SER A 835 -21.60 -56.50 0.58
CA SER A 835 -21.93 -56.52 -0.86
C SER A 835 -23.35 -56.97 -1.10
N ASP A 836 -24.06 -56.35 -2.05
CA ASP A 836 -24.82 -57.13 -3.02
C ASP A 836 -25.13 -56.36 -4.29
N ARG A 837 -24.88 -57.07 -5.35
CA ARG A 837 -25.10 -56.85 -6.80
C ARG A 837 -26.53 -56.50 -7.18
N TYR A 838 -26.67 -55.67 -8.23
CA TYR A 838 -27.63 -55.92 -9.28
C TYR A 838 -27.10 -55.49 -10.64
N GLU A 839 -27.21 -56.45 -11.58
CA GLU A 839 -26.75 -56.46 -12.99
C GLU A 839 -27.55 -55.54 -13.92
N ALA A 840 -26.85 -54.97 -14.80
CA ALA A 840 -26.89 -54.90 -16.26
C ALA A 840 -28.17 -55.15 -17.03
N LYS A 841 -28.44 -54.33 -18.04
CA LYS A 841 -28.82 -54.74 -19.42
C LYS A 841 -28.60 -53.56 -20.40
N HIS A 842 -27.65 -53.74 -21.28
CA HIS A 842 -27.55 -53.70 -22.74
C HIS A 842 -28.43 -52.72 -23.51
N ALA A 843 -27.78 -51.81 -24.34
CA ALA A 843 -27.62 -52.09 -25.77
C ALA A 843 -26.87 -50.93 -26.47
N ALA A 844 -25.75 -51.25 -27.03
CA ALA A 844 -25.20 -50.64 -28.24
C ALA A 844 -25.44 -51.69 -29.37
N PRO A 845 -25.13 -51.51 -30.66
CA PRO A 845 -24.33 -50.53 -31.36
C PRO A 845 -24.93 -50.07 -32.72
N THR A 846 -24.30 -49.16 -33.46
CA THR A 846 -23.79 -49.46 -34.84
C THR A 846 -23.07 -48.31 -35.48
N ALA A 847 -21.95 -48.67 -36.06
CA ALA A 847 -21.06 -47.90 -36.90
C ALA A 847 -21.46 -47.91 -38.38
N ALA A 848 -21.05 -46.95 -39.16
CA ALA A 848 -20.50 -47.04 -40.52
C ALA A 848 -20.22 -45.67 -41.10
N LYS A 849 -18.98 -45.40 -41.35
CA LYS A 849 -18.14 -45.50 -42.59
C LYS A 849 -18.34 -44.34 -43.57
N THR A 850 -17.24 -43.57 -43.64
CA THR A 850 -16.46 -43.16 -44.83
C THR A 850 -17.18 -42.61 -46.07
N ALA A 851 -16.73 -41.45 -46.53
CA ALA A 851 -16.02 -41.30 -47.80
C ALA A 851 -15.66 -39.84 -48.05
N ALA A 852 -14.46 -39.71 -48.64
CA ALA A 852 -13.80 -38.51 -49.10
C ALA A 852 -14.37 -38.01 -50.45
N SER A 853 -14.18 -36.73 -50.72
CA SER A 853 -13.60 -36.19 -51.94
C SER A 853 -13.71 -34.65 -51.98
N GLY A 854 -12.63 -33.94 -52.26
CA GLY A 854 -12.57 -32.56 -52.68
C GLY A 854 -12.84 -32.41 -54.21
N PRO A 855 -12.33 -31.35 -54.83
CA PRO A 855 -12.55 -29.94 -54.65
C PRO A 855 -13.15 -29.28 -55.92
N ALA A 856 -13.68 -28.05 -55.88
CA ALA A 856 -13.67 -27.19 -57.06
C ALA A 856 -14.22 -25.76 -56.82
N LYS A 857 -13.34 -24.83 -57.23
CA LYS A 857 -13.58 -23.68 -58.13
C LYS A 857 -14.23 -22.39 -57.59
N SER A 858 -13.32 -21.40 -57.69
CA SER A 858 -13.49 -19.97 -57.88
C SER A 858 -14.72 -19.51 -58.66
N GLU A 859 -15.35 -18.44 -58.20
CA GLU A 859 -15.88 -17.43 -59.10
C GLU A 859 -15.73 -16.03 -58.49
N ARG A 860 -15.12 -15.18 -59.31
CA ARG A 860 -15.04 -13.71 -59.18
C ARG A 860 -16.38 -13.09 -59.55
N THR A 861 -16.87 -12.13 -58.79
CA THR A 861 -17.75 -11.09 -59.38
C THR A 861 -17.51 -9.75 -58.65
N THR A 862 -16.99 -8.90 -59.44
CA THR A 862 -17.02 -7.42 -59.65
C THR A 862 -17.70 -6.51 -58.64
N LEU A 863 -16.93 -5.42 -58.37
CA LEU A 863 -17.24 -4.14 -57.76
C LEU A 863 -18.55 -3.48 -58.27
N ALA A 864 -19.30 -2.91 -57.33
CA ALA A 864 -20.11 -1.75 -57.60
C ALA A 864 -20.00 -0.74 -56.44
N LYS A 865 -19.53 0.45 -56.77
CA LYS A 865 -19.46 1.67 -55.93
C LYS A 865 -20.87 2.09 -55.54
N ARG A 866 -21.10 2.40 -54.23
CA ARG A 866 -22.19 3.29 -53.79
C ARG A 866 -21.66 4.30 -52.78
N LYS A 867 -22.04 5.57 -53.03
CA LYS A 867 -21.72 6.79 -52.26
C LYS A 867 -22.42 6.79 -50.89
N PRO A 868 -21.89 7.59 -49.90
CA PRO A 868 -22.43 7.64 -48.55
C PRO A 868 -23.66 8.56 -48.48
N GLY A 869 -24.75 8.05 -47.86
CA GLY A 869 -25.92 8.83 -47.50
C GLY A 869 -25.71 9.41 -46.09
N ARG A 870 -25.90 10.72 -46.00
CA ARG A 870 -26.02 11.49 -44.77
C ARG A 870 -27.20 10.96 -43.95
N LEU A 871 -26.96 10.70 -42.66
CA LEU A 871 -28.02 10.58 -41.65
C LEU A 871 -27.93 11.79 -40.71
N GLN A 872 -28.89 12.71 -40.89
CA GLN A 872 -29.30 13.72 -39.92
C GLN A 872 -30.16 13.04 -38.87
N ILE A 873 -29.74 13.09 -37.60
CA ILE A 873 -30.60 12.91 -36.41
C ILE A 873 -29.88 13.80 -35.38
N GLY A 874 -30.41 14.89 -34.97
CA GLY A 874 -31.59 15.21 -34.26
C GLY A 874 -31.14 16.07 -33.10
N LEU A 875 -30.76 17.39 -33.37
CA LEU A 875 -30.67 18.45 -32.36
C LEU A 875 -32.08 18.79 -31.91
N GLY A 876 -32.40 18.43 -30.69
CA GLY A 876 -33.68 18.80 -30.11
C GLY A 876 -33.69 18.42 -28.64
N LEU A 877 -32.99 19.17 -27.76
CA LEU A 877 -33.25 19.23 -26.31
C LEU A 877 -32.20 20.14 -25.57
N ILE A 878 -31.70 21.16 -26.25
CA ILE A 878 -30.96 22.27 -25.59
C ILE A 878 -31.66 23.58 -25.97
N GLY A 879 -32.85 23.79 -25.44
CA GLY A 879 -33.66 24.99 -25.72
C GLY A 879 -34.52 25.48 -24.58
N LEU A 880 -34.41 24.90 -23.39
CA LEU A 880 -35.24 25.32 -22.23
C LEU A 880 -34.46 25.79 -20.97
N GLY A 881 -33.15 25.80 -20.99
CA GLY A 881 -32.34 26.21 -19.83
C GLY A 881 -31.83 27.64 -19.83
N LEU A 882 -31.93 28.36 -20.95
CA LEU A 882 -31.26 29.67 -21.11
C LEU A 882 -32.22 30.88 -21.16
N LYS A 883 -33.48 30.71 -20.76
CA LYS A 883 -34.44 31.83 -20.79
C LYS A 883 -34.85 32.36 -19.40
N THR A 884 -34.35 31.78 -18.32
CA THR A 884 -34.67 32.19 -16.93
C THR A 884 -33.65 33.13 -16.29
N LEU A 885 -32.58 33.47 -16.98
CA LEU A 885 -31.47 34.29 -16.42
C LEU A 885 -31.47 35.76 -16.95
N ILE A 886 -32.41 36.17 -17.81
CA ILE A 886 -32.44 37.52 -18.35
C ILE A 886 -33.69 38.34 -18.00
N THR A 887 -34.73 37.74 -17.40
CA THR A 887 -35.88 38.54 -16.97
C THR A 887 -36.32 38.14 -15.54
N GLY A 888 -35.81 38.87 -14.60
CA GLY A 888 -36.21 38.74 -13.17
C GLY A 888 -37.65 39.08 -12.93
N LYS A 889 -38.61 38.16 -13.13
CA LYS A 889 -39.97 38.20 -12.57
C LYS A 889 -40.45 36.80 -12.26
N GLY A 890 -40.52 36.50 -10.95
CA GLY A 890 -41.14 35.27 -10.44
C GLY A 890 -42.67 35.31 -10.57
N PRO A 891 -43.34 34.17 -10.75
CA PRO A 891 -44.80 34.09 -10.77
C PRO A 891 -45.39 34.14 -9.37
N LYS A 892 -46.46 34.94 -9.23
CA LYS A 892 -47.35 35.02 -8.07
C LYS A 892 -48.17 33.71 -7.93
N LYS A 893 -48.34 33.32 -6.65
CA LYS A 893 -49.26 32.26 -6.27
C LYS A 893 -50.67 32.48 -6.76
N GLN A 894 -51.30 31.46 -7.26
CA GLN A 894 -52.64 31.00 -6.96
C GLN A 894 -52.62 29.47 -6.81
#